data_8d47383243cf757b1291ace5c84615f9
#
_entry.id   8d47383243cf757b1291ace5c84615f9
#
_cell.length_a   1.000
_cell.length_b   1.000
_cell.length_c   1.000
_cell.angle_alpha   90.00
_cell.angle_beta   90.00
_cell.angle_gamma   90.00
#
_symmetry.space_group_name_H-M   'P 1'
#
loop_
_entity.id
_entity.type
_entity.pdbx_description
1 polymer ?
#
loop_
_entity_poly.entity_id
_entity_poly.type
_entity_poly.pdbx_seq_one_letter_code
_entity_poly.pdbx_strand_id
1 'polypeptide(L)'
;MEKFLEYTVKEILNDYPSKNIHHLTIIVPSERSKWNLKKSLSTVLKKAVIYPEIKTIQNYFNSIIDLNTISNLEAKLIMYEQALKLDNQIEYKDFQNRSNLLLKNFNDVERNMIEHHKLFQELDNISGIENWSLNDENLSENQYNYIKLLNKTGELYVNFKNQLIKEKKGVNGLITRRIAETPSKYIKSEKVIYFIGLNALSKSEETIVNYLTKNNLSKVIVDTDEFYTSNIDHEAGHFYRKHQNKFYNESFKKIKENKKEINIYSSITANQQIDIVDNIIKRSKKKYTIILMDETLGPLVYQKLYKSEKNINFSSGLKFKYFESNQLIKFLLDSETILKTKKVNYQWIENLVNFSCIGSVVSKEKIQGLFINRDQKSFEISIIRAKKIHSIIDQIITSLENFFDSARSNISKKLLELLNVLEVIYLKNDKEVSIINKTKIQVQKINRLIEHYKTNINHREFIKIFMTEINRLSVVVKGENDSRIQIIGLLESRIIDYENIIFLSCNEEYLPAKPNTEDLFPEDLKKFFGIPSIYEREALSAYYFYRNFHYAKNINILYVKGDNKGLNYNEPSRYIRQIENEMGDLNNITINYYHVKMDLVLNKHFVKNNQEIKQLINSWMKNGISPSSIQKYCNCELDFYFKYVLKIKEKKKLHQYLEPSEWGIAIHKTLEKLFFKERKIDIEEIIKIKKDFSEIMLQTFSEVFTDKRFINGKNALVYHHYKKCLESLLEKEILDIKEFGNYKILEIEKELNFESSLKKEGLTQNIKLLGHIDRVDLTDQGIRLIDYKTGMVQQNELNIYDFDQLSKKQKSLQLLFYALLWRKNYNSNEYLQCQIISLKNTFQPKLNLTYKKKTFIENDVINNFQIWLDEFLIEINNTEIFKHDLNSKYCEIC
;
A
#
# COMPACT_ATOMS: atom_id res chain seq x y z
N MET A 1 28.11 -22.07 26.73
CA MET A 1 28.14 -21.98 25.27
C MET A 1 28.94 -20.76 24.86
N GLU A 2 29.93 -20.91 24.02
CA GLU A 2 30.80 -19.81 23.59
C GLU A 2 30.15 -19.02 22.44
N LYS A 3 30.17 -17.68 22.55
CA LYS A 3 29.68 -16.79 21.48
C LYS A 3 30.69 -16.73 20.36
N PHE A 4 30.17 -16.49 19.11
CA PHE A 4 31.03 -16.41 17.94
C PHE A 4 32.14 -15.36 18.08
N LEU A 5 31.81 -14.15 18.56
CA LEU A 5 32.81 -13.11 18.74
C LEU A 5 33.83 -13.42 19.86
N GLU A 6 33.46 -14.17 20.92
CA GLU A 6 34.37 -14.61 21.94
C GLU A 6 35.33 -15.67 21.40
N TYR A 7 34.83 -16.64 20.63
CA TYR A 7 35.62 -17.59 19.87
C TYR A 7 36.61 -16.88 18.96
N THR A 8 36.12 -15.93 18.13
CA THR A 8 36.95 -15.16 17.21
C THR A 8 38.08 -14.42 17.93
N VAL A 9 37.81 -13.81 19.08
CA VAL A 9 38.82 -13.12 19.87
C VAL A 9 39.89 -14.11 20.36
N LYS A 10 39.52 -15.31 20.79
CA LYS A 10 40.46 -16.32 21.20
C LYS A 10 41.34 -16.79 20.08
N GLU A 11 40.76 -17.05 18.90
CA GLU A 11 41.51 -17.38 17.67
C GLU A 11 42.56 -16.30 17.32
N ILE A 12 42.16 -15.01 17.36
CA ILE A 12 43.06 -13.90 17.14
C ILE A 12 44.18 -13.89 18.18
N LEU A 13 43.89 -14.17 19.44
CA LEU A 13 44.87 -14.18 20.53
C LEU A 13 45.83 -15.38 20.48
N ASN A 14 45.41 -16.50 19.89
CA ASN A 14 46.25 -17.64 19.63
C ASN A 14 47.35 -17.29 18.59
N ASP A 15 46.98 -16.51 17.56
CA ASP A 15 47.93 -16.06 16.53
C ASP A 15 48.80 -14.87 17.01
N TYR A 16 48.19 -13.94 17.75
CA TYR A 16 48.79 -12.69 18.18
C TYR A 16 48.64 -12.43 19.68
N PRO A 17 49.73 -12.44 20.47
CA PRO A 17 49.68 -12.10 21.89
C PRO A 17 49.05 -10.72 22.13
N SER A 18 48.37 -10.58 23.27
CA SER A 18 47.61 -9.39 23.62
C SER A 18 48.38 -8.05 23.52
N LYS A 19 49.71 -8.07 23.66
CA LYS A 19 50.57 -6.89 23.54
C LYS A 19 50.64 -6.37 22.07
N ASN A 20 50.40 -7.21 21.07
CA ASN A 20 50.63 -6.93 19.66
C ASN A 20 49.36 -6.75 18.84
N ILE A 21 48.19 -6.87 19.46
CA ILE A 21 46.89 -6.80 18.72
C ILE A 21 46.63 -5.43 18.08
N HIS A 22 47.27 -4.36 18.55
CA HIS A 22 47.16 -3.01 17.98
C HIS A 22 47.73 -2.90 16.56
N HIS A 23 48.60 -3.86 16.15
CA HIS A 23 49.11 -3.94 14.78
C HIS A 23 48.14 -4.61 13.81
N LEU A 24 46.97 -5.11 14.29
CA LEU A 24 46.01 -5.75 13.41
C LEU A 24 44.96 -4.75 12.91
N THR A 25 44.44 -5.06 11.73
CA THR A 25 43.18 -4.47 11.24
C THR A 25 42.11 -5.55 11.21
N ILE A 26 40.97 -5.28 11.85
CA ILE A 26 39.83 -6.21 11.88
C ILE A 26 38.68 -5.64 11.08
N ILE A 27 38.21 -6.42 10.11
CA ILE A 27 37.09 -6.06 9.24
C ILE A 27 35.83 -6.82 9.69
N VAL A 28 34.77 -6.09 9.97
CA VAL A 28 33.47 -6.61 10.43
C VAL A 28 32.32 -6.15 9.54
N PRO A 29 31.17 -6.86 9.50
CA PRO A 29 30.09 -6.55 8.56
C PRO A 29 29.26 -5.30 8.89
N SER A 30 29.28 -4.80 10.14
CA SER A 30 28.48 -3.66 10.56
C SER A 30 29.10 -2.85 11.71
N GLU A 31 28.68 -1.59 11.89
CA GLU A 31 29.11 -0.77 13.02
C GLU A 31 28.66 -1.36 14.37
N ARG A 32 27.50 -2.04 14.39
CA ARG A 32 27.03 -2.77 15.58
C ARG A 32 27.95 -3.95 15.94
N SER A 33 28.40 -4.69 14.94
CA SER A 33 29.36 -5.76 15.09
C SER A 33 30.69 -5.26 15.64
N LYS A 34 31.13 -4.06 15.22
CA LYS A 34 32.33 -3.39 15.75
C LYS A 34 32.25 -3.12 17.24
N TRP A 35 31.11 -2.61 17.71
CA TRP A 35 30.89 -2.37 19.13
C TRP A 35 30.90 -3.68 19.94
N ASN A 36 30.19 -4.72 19.45
CA ASN A 36 30.13 -6.03 20.12
C ASN A 36 31.51 -6.71 20.14
N LEU A 37 32.30 -6.59 19.10
CA LEU A 37 33.67 -7.11 19.07
C LEU A 37 34.55 -6.40 20.11
N LYS A 38 34.46 -5.08 20.26
CA LYS A 38 35.17 -4.35 21.33
C LYS A 38 34.79 -4.85 22.71
N LYS A 39 33.49 -5.11 22.93
CA LYS A 39 32.98 -5.67 24.17
C LYS A 39 33.55 -7.09 24.42
N SER A 40 33.57 -7.94 23.40
CA SER A 40 34.15 -9.29 23.51
C SER A 40 35.64 -9.25 23.78
N LEU A 41 36.39 -8.34 23.13
CA LEU A 41 37.81 -8.11 23.41
C LEU A 41 38.04 -7.73 24.90
N SER A 42 37.25 -6.81 25.43
CA SER A 42 37.38 -6.39 26.85
C SER A 42 37.03 -7.52 27.82
N THR A 43 36.05 -8.36 27.48
CA THR A 43 35.62 -9.48 28.30
C THR A 43 36.66 -10.60 28.36
N VAL A 44 37.30 -10.91 27.25
CA VAL A 44 38.28 -12.00 27.13
C VAL A 44 39.64 -11.57 27.69
N LEU A 45 40.09 -10.36 27.38
CA LEU A 45 41.44 -9.90 27.74
C LEU A 45 41.55 -9.52 29.23
N LYS A 46 40.52 -9.01 29.85
CA LYS A 46 40.50 -8.57 31.26
C LYS A 46 41.67 -7.65 31.67
N LYS A 47 42.30 -7.00 30.68
CA LYS A 47 43.45 -6.11 30.82
C LYS A 47 43.28 -4.87 29.96
N ALA A 48 43.88 -3.76 30.36
CA ALA A 48 43.97 -2.57 29.52
C ALA A 48 44.89 -2.89 28.31
N VAL A 49 44.33 -2.73 27.11
CA VAL A 49 45.08 -2.95 25.85
C VAL A 49 44.73 -1.84 24.84
N ILE A 50 45.69 -1.58 23.95
CA ILE A 50 45.40 -0.74 22.79
C ILE A 50 44.63 -1.59 21.77
N TYR A 51 43.42 -1.18 21.43
CA TYR A 51 42.58 -1.90 20.51
C TYR A 51 43.15 -1.94 19.08
N PRO A 52 42.92 -3.05 18.36
CA PRO A 52 43.18 -3.09 16.92
C PRO A 52 42.28 -2.09 16.18
N GLU A 53 42.71 -1.75 14.98
CA GLU A 53 41.89 -0.93 14.10
C GLU A 53 40.68 -1.77 13.60
N ILE A 54 39.46 -1.40 14.00
CA ILE A 54 38.24 -2.14 13.62
C ILE A 54 37.41 -1.28 12.66
N LYS A 55 37.22 -1.78 11.42
CA LYS A 55 36.47 -1.11 10.35
C LYS A 55 35.41 -2.00 9.73
N THR A 56 34.41 -1.39 9.10
CA THR A 56 33.60 -2.11 8.11
C THR A 56 34.35 -2.25 6.81
N ILE A 57 33.97 -3.21 5.96
CA ILE A 57 34.64 -3.47 4.69
C ILE A 57 34.66 -2.22 3.80
N GLN A 58 33.56 -1.48 3.74
CA GLN A 58 33.47 -0.24 2.95
C GLN A 58 34.34 0.88 3.52
N ASN A 59 34.36 1.05 4.84
CA ASN A 59 35.23 2.06 5.47
C ASN A 59 36.72 1.73 5.28
N TYR A 60 37.07 0.45 5.25
CA TYR A 60 38.42 0.03 4.93
C TYR A 60 38.79 0.39 3.48
N PHE A 61 38.00 0.05 2.49
CA PHE A 61 38.24 0.38 1.10
C PHE A 61 38.32 1.89 0.86
N ASN A 62 37.42 2.65 1.45
CA ASN A 62 37.47 4.12 1.35
C ASN A 62 38.74 4.73 1.98
N SER A 63 39.38 4.05 2.94
CA SER A 63 40.57 4.56 3.60
C SER A 63 41.87 4.28 2.85
N ILE A 64 41.89 3.38 1.85
CA ILE A 64 43.07 2.97 1.13
C ILE A 64 43.15 3.53 -0.29
N ILE A 65 42.10 4.16 -0.80
CA ILE A 65 42.01 4.72 -2.15
C ILE A 65 41.98 6.24 -2.12
N ASP A 66 42.58 6.87 -3.12
CA ASP A 66 42.56 8.33 -3.30
C ASP A 66 41.34 8.77 -4.16
N LEU A 67 40.16 8.40 -3.72
CA LEU A 67 38.86 8.83 -4.29
C LEU A 67 37.93 9.29 -3.20
N ASN A 68 37.32 10.47 -3.36
CA ASN A 68 36.34 10.99 -2.44
C ASN A 68 35.00 10.30 -2.64
N THR A 69 34.50 9.63 -1.61
CA THR A 69 33.17 9.02 -1.64
C THR A 69 32.09 10.08 -1.69
N ILE A 70 31.18 9.99 -2.67
CA ILE A 70 30.08 10.92 -2.88
C ILE A 70 28.72 10.35 -2.43
N SER A 71 27.78 11.24 -2.17
CA SER A 71 26.40 10.87 -1.85
C SER A 71 25.66 10.35 -3.09
N ASN A 72 24.58 9.55 -2.86
CA ASN A 72 23.74 9.10 -3.97
C ASN A 72 23.10 10.27 -4.73
N LEU A 73 22.76 11.38 -4.06
CA LEU A 73 22.21 12.56 -4.71
C LEU A 73 23.26 13.18 -5.64
N GLU A 74 24.48 13.37 -5.15
CA GLU A 74 25.59 13.89 -5.96
C GLU A 74 25.89 13.02 -7.18
N ALA A 75 25.95 11.69 -6.98
CA ALA A 75 26.15 10.75 -8.08
C ALA A 75 25.05 10.88 -9.16
N LYS A 76 23.80 11.07 -8.77
CA LYS A 76 22.70 11.26 -9.70
C LYS A 76 22.78 12.59 -10.47
N LEU A 77 23.20 13.66 -9.81
CA LEU A 77 23.39 14.94 -10.48
C LEU A 77 24.51 14.88 -11.52
N ILE A 78 25.64 14.23 -11.20
CA ILE A 78 26.73 13.97 -12.17
C ILE A 78 26.20 13.14 -13.33
N MET A 79 25.44 12.07 -13.04
CA MET A 79 24.88 11.19 -14.06
C MET A 79 23.86 11.94 -14.96
N TYR A 80 23.08 12.85 -14.39
CA TYR A 80 22.16 13.69 -15.17
C TYR A 80 22.91 14.67 -16.08
N GLU A 81 23.98 15.27 -15.59
CA GLU A 81 24.84 16.12 -16.44
C GLU A 81 25.40 15.34 -17.65
N GLN A 82 25.80 14.09 -17.45
CA GLN A 82 26.25 13.26 -18.56
C GLN A 82 25.08 12.84 -19.48
N ALA A 83 23.89 12.60 -18.94
CA ALA A 83 22.69 12.31 -19.73
C ALA A 83 22.30 13.49 -20.64
N LEU A 84 22.41 14.73 -20.16
CA LEU A 84 22.16 15.95 -20.95
C LEU A 84 23.16 16.12 -22.12
N LYS A 85 24.39 15.60 -22.00
CA LYS A 85 25.38 15.60 -23.08
C LYS A 85 25.01 14.61 -24.20
N LEU A 86 24.29 13.55 -23.87
CA LEU A 86 23.82 12.53 -24.81
C LEU A 86 22.49 12.91 -25.47
N ASP A 87 21.62 13.60 -24.70
CA ASP A 87 20.34 14.08 -25.17
C ASP A 87 19.93 15.32 -24.36
N ASN A 88 20.04 16.48 -24.99
CA ASN A 88 19.78 17.78 -24.35
C ASN A 88 18.28 18.04 -24.05
N GLN A 89 17.38 17.16 -24.53
CA GLN A 89 15.94 17.27 -24.30
C GLN A 89 15.46 16.50 -23.08
N ILE A 90 16.33 15.76 -22.38
CA ILE A 90 15.95 15.00 -21.19
C ILE A 90 15.56 15.93 -20.06
N GLU A 91 14.30 15.90 -19.64
CA GLU A 91 13.85 16.62 -18.46
C GLU A 91 14.34 15.92 -17.17
N TYR A 92 14.70 16.73 -16.15
CA TYR A 92 15.16 16.17 -14.86
C TYR A 92 14.11 15.27 -14.20
N LYS A 93 12.80 15.58 -14.34
CA LYS A 93 11.67 14.80 -13.83
C LYS A 93 11.71 13.34 -14.30
N ASP A 94 11.92 13.13 -15.60
CA ASP A 94 11.89 11.79 -16.20
C ASP A 94 13.16 11.01 -15.85
N PHE A 95 14.31 11.69 -15.86
CA PHE A 95 15.57 11.13 -15.41
C PHE A 95 15.52 10.73 -13.92
N GLN A 96 14.97 11.58 -13.05
CA GLN A 96 14.89 11.33 -11.61
C GLN A 96 14.16 10.02 -11.26
N ASN A 97 13.10 9.68 -11.98
CA ASN A 97 12.35 8.45 -11.75
C ASN A 97 13.20 7.19 -11.95
N ARG A 98 14.13 7.22 -12.90
CA ARG A 98 15.00 6.10 -13.29
C ARG A 98 16.39 6.14 -12.65
N SER A 99 16.81 7.30 -12.13
CA SER A 99 18.18 7.51 -11.63
C SER A 99 18.59 6.57 -10.50
N ASN A 100 17.64 6.12 -9.64
CA ASN A 100 17.93 5.12 -8.61
C ASN A 100 18.26 3.76 -9.21
N LEU A 101 17.51 3.35 -10.22
CA LEU A 101 17.67 2.09 -10.92
C LEU A 101 19.03 2.06 -11.67
N LEU A 102 19.30 3.12 -12.43
CA LEU A 102 20.57 3.26 -13.15
C LEU A 102 21.76 3.22 -12.19
N LEU A 103 21.75 4.01 -11.12
CA LEU A 103 22.85 4.06 -10.16
C LEU A 103 23.07 2.72 -9.47
N LYS A 104 22.01 1.99 -9.11
CA LYS A 104 22.10 0.65 -8.56
C LYS A 104 22.76 -0.31 -9.54
N ASN A 105 22.26 -0.37 -10.77
CA ASN A 105 22.78 -1.29 -11.79
C ASN A 105 24.23 -0.95 -12.20
N PHE A 106 24.60 0.32 -12.29
CA PHE A 106 26.00 0.74 -12.54
C PHE A 106 26.92 0.31 -11.40
N ASN A 107 26.48 0.41 -10.14
CA ASN A 107 27.24 -0.14 -9.02
C ASN A 107 27.35 -1.66 -9.07
N ASP A 108 26.30 -2.39 -9.50
CA ASP A 108 26.33 -3.85 -9.63
C ASP A 108 27.33 -4.30 -10.74
N VAL A 109 27.39 -3.58 -11.86
CA VAL A 109 28.37 -3.79 -12.93
C VAL A 109 29.81 -3.61 -12.40
N GLU A 110 30.05 -2.54 -11.64
CA GLU A 110 31.40 -2.28 -11.08
C GLU A 110 31.77 -3.30 -9.99
N ARG A 111 30.85 -3.59 -9.03
CA ARG A 111 31.11 -4.53 -7.94
C ARG A 111 31.39 -5.95 -8.43
N ASN A 112 30.77 -6.37 -9.53
CA ASN A 112 30.95 -7.70 -10.09
C ASN A 112 32.00 -7.74 -11.22
N MET A 113 32.71 -6.64 -11.44
CA MET A 113 33.83 -6.53 -12.42
C MET A 113 33.38 -6.92 -13.84
N ILE A 114 32.13 -6.59 -14.20
CA ILE A 114 31.55 -6.99 -15.49
C ILE A 114 32.23 -6.24 -16.64
N GLU A 115 32.41 -6.93 -17.76
CA GLU A 115 32.83 -6.34 -19.03
C GLU A 115 31.64 -5.57 -19.62
N HIS A 116 31.56 -4.28 -19.33
CA HIS A 116 30.41 -3.44 -19.65
C HIS A 116 30.04 -3.44 -21.13
N HIS A 117 31.03 -3.50 -22.04
CA HIS A 117 30.77 -3.53 -23.49
C HIS A 117 29.87 -4.72 -23.86
N LYS A 118 30.24 -5.93 -23.41
CA LYS A 118 29.45 -7.15 -23.69
C LYS A 118 28.07 -7.08 -23.07
N LEU A 119 27.98 -6.64 -21.80
CA LEU A 119 26.69 -6.56 -21.08
C LEU A 119 25.71 -5.61 -21.78
N PHE A 120 26.16 -4.39 -22.11
CA PHE A 120 25.28 -3.41 -22.73
C PHE A 120 24.95 -3.75 -24.19
N GLN A 121 25.87 -4.41 -24.91
CA GLN A 121 25.58 -4.93 -26.25
C GLN A 121 24.47 -6.01 -26.19
N GLU A 122 24.54 -6.95 -25.25
CA GLU A 122 23.47 -7.94 -25.09
C GLU A 122 22.14 -7.32 -24.62
N LEU A 123 22.19 -6.28 -23.78
CA LEU A 123 20.99 -5.54 -23.39
C LEU A 123 20.34 -4.85 -24.60
N ASP A 124 21.13 -4.26 -25.49
CA ASP A 124 20.65 -3.65 -26.74
C ASP A 124 20.06 -4.71 -27.68
N ASN A 125 20.68 -5.88 -27.78
CA ASN A 125 20.19 -7.02 -28.55
C ASN A 125 18.80 -7.50 -28.04
N ILE A 126 18.65 -7.66 -26.73
CA ILE A 126 17.39 -8.08 -26.09
C ILE A 126 16.31 -7.00 -26.31
N SER A 127 16.64 -5.73 -26.15
CA SER A 127 15.69 -4.64 -26.40
C SER A 127 15.25 -4.57 -27.87
N GLY A 128 16.12 -4.94 -28.78
CA GLY A 128 15.80 -5.10 -30.21
C GLY A 128 14.82 -6.25 -30.48
N ILE A 129 14.93 -7.37 -29.75
CA ILE A 129 14.03 -8.54 -29.87
C ILE A 129 12.67 -8.24 -29.23
N GLU A 130 12.62 -7.60 -28.07
CA GLU A 130 11.36 -7.21 -27.42
C GLU A 130 10.56 -6.20 -28.25
N ASN A 131 11.19 -5.47 -29.15
CA ASN A 131 10.53 -4.60 -30.13
C ASN A 131 9.89 -5.36 -31.29
N TRP A 132 10.16 -6.63 -31.47
CA TRP A 132 9.44 -7.51 -32.38
C TRP A 132 8.08 -7.87 -31.77
N SER A 133 7.21 -6.88 -31.67
CA SER A 133 5.81 -7.15 -31.30
C SER A 133 5.12 -7.87 -32.45
N LEU A 134 4.38 -8.92 -32.14
CA LEU A 134 3.51 -9.65 -33.07
C LEU A 134 2.32 -8.81 -33.59
N ASN A 135 2.18 -7.58 -33.14
CA ASN A 135 1.15 -6.62 -33.54
C ASN A 135 1.81 -5.40 -34.18
N ASP A 136 1.36 -5.04 -35.38
CA ASP A 136 1.73 -3.83 -36.14
C ASP A 136 1.30 -2.50 -35.45
N GLU A 137 1.00 -2.50 -34.16
CA GLU A 137 0.66 -1.29 -33.43
C GLU A 137 1.92 -0.51 -33.08
N ASN A 138 1.94 0.76 -33.48
CA ASN A 138 3.01 1.69 -33.14
C ASN A 138 3.23 1.74 -31.62
N LEU A 139 4.48 1.64 -31.18
CA LEU A 139 4.87 1.79 -29.78
C LEU A 139 4.34 3.11 -29.22
N SER A 140 3.80 3.08 -28.02
CA SER A 140 3.43 4.31 -27.30
C SER A 140 4.68 5.19 -27.13
N GLU A 141 4.49 6.50 -27.06
CA GLU A 141 5.57 7.46 -26.84
C GLU A 141 6.45 7.12 -25.61
N ASN A 142 5.84 6.61 -24.57
CA ASN A 142 6.55 6.15 -23.35
C ASN A 142 7.41 4.91 -23.61
N GLN A 143 6.96 3.96 -24.41
CA GLN A 143 7.73 2.77 -24.81
C GLN A 143 8.89 3.16 -25.70
N TYR A 144 8.69 4.01 -26.68
CA TYR A 144 9.74 4.53 -27.54
C TYR A 144 10.84 5.26 -26.76
N ASN A 145 10.46 6.14 -25.84
CA ASN A 145 11.38 6.86 -24.98
C ASN A 145 12.15 5.92 -24.02
N TYR A 146 11.52 4.83 -23.59
CA TYR A 146 12.16 3.81 -22.76
C TYR A 146 13.27 3.08 -23.53
N ILE A 147 12.99 2.64 -24.76
CA ILE A 147 13.94 1.95 -25.60
C ILE A 147 15.10 2.87 -26.01
N LYS A 148 14.80 4.12 -26.38
CA LYS A 148 15.81 5.13 -26.68
C LYS A 148 16.77 5.36 -25.51
N LEU A 149 16.26 5.29 -24.28
CA LEU A 149 17.10 5.41 -23.09
C LEU A 149 17.95 4.14 -22.86
N LEU A 150 17.39 2.95 -23.05
CA LEU A 150 18.12 1.68 -22.93
C LEU A 150 19.32 1.64 -23.89
N ASN A 151 19.13 1.98 -25.15
CA ASN A 151 20.18 2.00 -26.17
C ASN A 151 21.33 2.97 -25.86
N LYS A 152 21.07 4.03 -25.05
CA LYS A 152 22.09 4.98 -24.61
C LYS A 152 22.68 4.68 -23.24
N THR A 153 22.22 3.63 -22.56
CA THR A 153 22.60 3.35 -21.17
C THR A 153 24.07 2.97 -21.05
N GLY A 154 24.59 2.23 -22.00
CA GLY A 154 26.01 1.85 -22.02
C GLY A 154 26.94 3.06 -22.18
N GLU A 155 26.60 4.00 -23.05
CA GLU A 155 27.34 5.25 -23.25
C GLU A 155 27.24 6.15 -22.01
N LEU A 156 26.03 6.26 -21.42
CA LEU A 156 25.85 6.99 -20.17
C LEU A 156 26.70 6.42 -19.04
N TYR A 157 26.78 5.10 -18.92
CA TYR A 157 27.62 4.43 -17.92
C TYR A 157 29.10 4.82 -18.10
N VAL A 158 29.62 4.74 -19.33
CA VAL A 158 31.01 5.07 -19.62
C VAL A 158 31.31 6.55 -19.30
N ASN A 159 30.44 7.45 -19.75
CA ASN A 159 30.64 8.89 -19.52
C ASN A 159 30.57 9.23 -18.02
N PHE A 160 29.62 8.63 -17.30
CA PHE A 160 29.49 8.79 -15.86
C PHE A 160 30.73 8.29 -15.11
N LYS A 161 31.23 7.10 -15.44
CA LYS A 161 32.43 6.51 -14.86
C LYS A 161 33.66 7.40 -15.10
N ASN A 162 33.85 7.84 -16.35
CA ASN A 162 34.99 8.69 -16.73
C ASN A 162 34.93 10.06 -16.00
N GLN A 163 33.73 10.64 -15.84
CA GLN A 163 33.56 11.88 -15.11
C GLN A 163 33.92 11.73 -13.63
N LEU A 164 33.47 10.64 -12.99
CA LEU A 164 33.83 10.34 -11.60
C LEU A 164 35.34 10.24 -11.41
N ILE A 165 36.04 9.54 -12.32
CA ILE A 165 37.48 9.35 -12.26
C ILE A 165 38.19 10.70 -12.43
N LYS A 166 37.75 11.51 -13.40
CA LYS A 166 38.33 12.83 -13.67
C LYS A 166 38.22 13.76 -12.45
N GLU A 167 37.11 13.70 -11.72
CA GLU A 167 36.88 14.52 -10.52
C GLU A 167 37.44 13.92 -9.23
N LYS A 168 38.14 12.79 -9.30
CA LYS A 168 38.60 12.02 -8.12
C LYS A 168 37.48 11.66 -7.16
N LYS A 169 36.32 11.38 -7.69
CA LYS A 169 35.09 10.97 -6.95
C LYS A 169 34.82 9.48 -7.16
N GLY A 170 34.16 8.85 -6.19
CA GLY A 170 33.84 7.44 -6.29
C GLY A 170 32.49 7.08 -5.65
N VAL A 171 31.77 6.20 -6.33
CA VAL A 171 30.69 5.41 -5.75
C VAL A 171 31.24 4.06 -5.29
N ASN A 172 30.57 3.39 -4.35
CA ASN A 172 31.09 2.19 -3.70
C ASN A 172 31.58 1.12 -4.69
N GLY A 173 30.83 0.85 -5.75
CA GLY A 173 31.21 -0.15 -6.77
C GLY A 173 32.49 0.21 -7.47
N LEU A 174 32.62 1.44 -7.95
CA LEU A 174 33.81 1.94 -8.63
C LEU A 174 35.05 1.88 -7.73
N ILE A 175 34.94 2.28 -6.46
CA ILE A 175 36.00 2.23 -5.45
C ILE A 175 36.52 0.79 -5.31
N THR A 176 35.60 -0.16 -5.10
CA THR A 176 35.92 -1.57 -4.86
C THR A 176 36.59 -2.19 -6.10
N ARG A 177 36.08 -1.92 -7.30
CA ARG A 177 36.63 -2.41 -8.57
C ARG A 177 38.06 -1.91 -8.79
N ARG A 178 38.29 -0.63 -8.58
CA ARG A 178 39.61 -0.03 -8.75
C ARG A 178 40.67 -0.67 -7.86
N ILE A 179 40.30 -0.97 -6.61
CA ILE A 179 41.19 -1.70 -5.69
C ILE A 179 41.40 -3.12 -6.19
N ALA A 180 40.33 -3.81 -6.66
CA ALA A 180 40.40 -5.17 -7.15
C ALA A 180 41.23 -5.33 -8.43
N GLU A 181 41.19 -4.35 -9.34
CA GLU A 181 42.00 -4.35 -10.57
C GLU A 181 43.51 -4.23 -10.31
N THR A 182 43.92 -3.49 -9.27
CA THR A 182 45.33 -3.30 -8.93
C THR A 182 45.54 -3.30 -7.40
N PRO A 183 45.36 -4.44 -6.71
CA PRO A 183 45.41 -4.49 -5.25
C PRO A 183 46.79 -4.07 -4.69
N SER A 184 47.89 -4.45 -5.32
CA SER A 184 49.27 -4.12 -4.91
C SER A 184 49.55 -2.62 -4.87
N LYS A 185 48.83 -1.83 -5.67
CA LYS A 185 49.01 -0.36 -5.68
C LYS A 185 48.41 0.29 -4.44
N TYR A 186 47.25 -0.21 -3.96
CA TYR A 186 46.45 0.43 -2.92
C TYR A 186 46.69 -0.20 -1.54
N ILE A 187 47.00 -1.50 -1.49
CA ILE A 187 47.22 -2.22 -0.25
C ILE A 187 48.74 -2.26 0.04
N LYS A 188 49.16 -1.24 0.77
CA LYS A 188 50.56 -1.06 1.18
C LYS A 188 50.81 -1.44 2.65
N SER A 189 49.81 -2.02 3.33
CA SER A 189 49.86 -2.25 4.77
C SER A 189 50.70 -3.48 5.11
N GLU A 190 51.63 -3.36 6.05
CA GLU A 190 52.30 -4.47 6.73
C GLU A 190 51.43 -5.13 7.82
N LYS A 191 50.24 -4.55 8.10
CA LYS A 191 49.34 -5.05 9.10
C LYS A 191 48.54 -6.25 8.56
N VAL A 192 48.48 -7.31 9.36
CA VAL A 192 47.62 -8.45 9.06
C VAL A 192 46.15 -8.06 9.27
N ILE A 193 45.31 -8.49 8.32
CA ILE A 193 43.90 -8.16 8.27
C ILE A 193 43.05 -9.39 8.63
N TYR A 194 42.17 -9.29 9.62
CA TYR A 194 41.18 -10.32 9.93
C TYR A 194 39.83 -9.92 9.36
N PHE A 195 39.30 -10.76 8.48
CA PHE A 195 37.94 -10.64 7.99
C PHE A 195 37.02 -11.55 8.84
N ILE A 196 36.05 -10.96 9.54
CA ILE A 196 35.20 -11.70 10.49
C ILE A 196 33.77 -11.74 9.97
N GLY A 197 33.21 -12.94 9.83
CA GLY A 197 31.81 -13.15 9.50
C GLY A 197 31.43 -12.69 8.09
N LEU A 198 32.35 -12.74 7.14
CA LEU A 198 32.03 -12.57 5.73
C LEU A 198 31.22 -13.76 5.23
N ASN A 199 30.21 -13.50 4.40
CA ASN A 199 29.42 -14.55 3.76
C ASN A 199 29.30 -14.32 2.25
N ALA A 200 28.47 -13.37 1.81
CA ALA A 200 28.35 -13.01 0.40
C ALA A 200 29.37 -11.91 0.06
N LEU A 201 30.23 -12.19 -0.90
CA LEU A 201 31.19 -11.25 -1.46
C LEU A 201 30.86 -10.98 -2.93
N SER A 202 30.90 -9.70 -3.34
CA SER A 202 30.94 -9.37 -4.76
C SER A 202 32.24 -9.83 -5.39
N LYS A 203 32.32 -9.92 -6.71
CA LYS A 203 33.49 -10.37 -7.42
C LYS A 203 34.74 -9.53 -7.12
N SER A 204 34.59 -8.22 -7.01
CA SER A 204 35.67 -7.31 -6.65
C SER A 204 36.14 -7.51 -5.20
N GLU A 205 35.22 -7.69 -4.24
CA GLU A 205 35.55 -8.01 -2.85
C GLU A 205 36.27 -9.37 -2.75
N GLU A 206 35.76 -10.39 -3.44
CA GLU A 206 36.38 -11.71 -3.53
C GLU A 206 37.84 -11.61 -4.07
N THR A 207 38.05 -10.82 -5.12
CA THR A 207 39.37 -10.62 -5.72
C THR A 207 40.34 -9.98 -4.73
N ILE A 208 39.88 -8.98 -3.97
CA ILE A 208 40.71 -8.31 -2.95
C ILE A 208 41.04 -9.27 -1.80
N VAL A 209 40.05 -9.99 -1.27
CA VAL A 209 40.26 -10.95 -0.18
C VAL A 209 41.20 -12.08 -0.64
N ASN A 210 41.03 -12.62 -1.84
CA ASN A 210 41.91 -13.64 -2.43
C ASN A 210 43.38 -13.15 -2.54
N TYR A 211 43.55 -11.89 -3.00
CA TYR A 211 44.91 -11.31 -3.09
C TYR A 211 45.58 -11.24 -1.72
N LEU A 212 44.84 -10.76 -0.69
CA LEU A 212 45.35 -10.62 0.67
C LEU A 212 45.65 -11.99 1.30
N THR A 213 44.78 -12.98 1.10
CA THR A 213 44.96 -14.33 1.67
C THR A 213 46.13 -15.05 1.03
N LYS A 214 46.28 -14.97 -0.31
CA LYS A 214 47.40 -15.59 -1.05
C LYS A 214 48.76 -15.00 -0.67
N ASN A 215 48.77 -13.73 -0.26
CA ASN A 215 50.03 -13.07 0.18
C ASN A 215 50.21 -13.17 1.72
N ASN A 216 49.47 -13.99 2.41
CA ASN A 216 49.49 -14.14 3.88
C ASN A 216 49.27 -12.84 4.64
N LEU A 217 48.55 -11.87 4.04
CA LEU A 217 48.21 -10.57 4.64
C LEU A 217 46.86 -10.59 5.34
N SER A 218 46.06 -11.66 5.20
CA SER A 218 44.79 -11.77 5.85
C SER A 218 44.42 -13.18 6.26
N LYS A 219 43.59 -13.25 7.30
CA LYS A 219 42.81 -14.46 7.70
C LYS A 219 41.34 -14.18 7.65
N VAL A 220 40.51 -15.20 7.32
CA VAL A 220 39.08 -15.13 7.24
C VAL A 220 38.47 -16.07 8.30
N ILE A 221 37.59 -15.56 9.13
CA ILE A 221 36.87 -16.35 10.14
C ILE A 221 35.37 -16.24 9.76
N VAL A 222 34.76 -17.40 9.46
CA VAL A 222 33.36 -17.48 9.02
C VAL A 222 32.43 -17.85 10.18
N ASP A 223 31.20 -17.42 10.09
CA ASP A 223 30.13 -17.69 11.06
C ASP A 223 29.04 -18.53 10.40
N THR A 224 29.31 -19.83 10.22
CA THR A 224 28.42 -20.78 9.55
C THR A 224 28.17 -22.01 10.43
N ASP A 225 27.13 -22.78 10.12
CA ASP A 225 26.73 -23.99 10.85
C ASP A 225 26.57 -25.17 9.90
N GLU A 226 26.99 -26.36 10.34
CA GLU A 226 26.89 -27.60 9.57
C GLU A 226 25.47 -27.94 9.16
N PHE A 227 24.49 -27.50 9.96
CA PHE A 227 23.07 -27.76 9.69
C PHE A 227 22.67 -27.37 8.26
N TYR A 228 23.12 -26.20 7.77
CA TYR A 228 22.78 -25.72 6.44
C TYR A 228 23.96 -25.72 5.45
N THR A 229 25.19 -25.93 5.91
CA THR A 229 26.34 -26.01 5.01
C THR A 229 26.54 -27.40 4.44
N SER A 230 26.17 -28.48 5.16
CA SER A 230 26.27 -29.87 4.70
C SER A 230 25.14 -30.25 3.74
N ASN A 231 23.96 -29.63 3.84
CA ASN A 231 22.87 -29.90 2.90
C ASN A 231 23.04 -29.02 1.66
N ILE A 232 23.21 -29.65 0.48
CA ILE A 232 23.45 -28.98 -0.80
C ILE A 232 22.27 -28.10 -1.23
N ASP A 233 21.05 -28.50 -0.88
CA ASP A 233 19.82 -27.81 -1.28
C ASP A 233 19.45 -26.68 -0.33
N HIS A 234 20.07 -26.60 0.85
CA HIS A 234 19.76 -25.59 1.83
C HIS A 234 20.35 -24.23 1.42
N GLU A 235 19.47 -23.25 1.17
CA GLU A 235 19.82 -21.93 0.62
C GLU A 235 20.83 -21.16 1.48
N ALA A 236 20.70 -21.21 2.82
CA ALA A 236 21.60 -20.50 3.74
C ALA A 236 23.08 -20.91 3.62
N GLY A 237 23.35 -22.13 3.14
CA GLY A 237 24.70 -22.64 2.91
C GLY A 237 25.32 -22.25 1.57
N HIS A 238 24.56 -21.60 0.66
CA HIS A 238 24.97 -21.32 -0.73
C HIS A 238 26.34 -20.64 -0.82
N PHE A 239 26.52 -19.51 -0.16
CA PHE A 239 27.79 -18.75 -0.26
C PHE A 239 28.96 -19.46 0.41
N TYR A 240 28.75 -20.19 1.50
CA TYR A 240 29.77 -21.00 2.10
C TYR A 240 30.26 -22.08 1.12
N ARG A 241 29.40 -22.85 0.51
CA ARG A 241 29.73 -23.86 -0.49
C ARG A 241 30.44 -23.28 -1.70
N LYS A 242 29.99 -22.11 -2.17
CA LYS A 242 30.60 -21.36 -3.29
C LYS A 242 32.07 -20.99 -3.01
N HIS A 243 32.45 -20.73 -1.77
CA HIS A 243 33.78 -20.24 -1.38
C HIS A 243 34.59 -21.19 -0.50
N GLN A 244 34.03 -22.36 -0.13
CA GLN A 244 34.63 -23.30 0.83
C GLN A 244 36.09 -23.64 0.57
N ASN A 245 36.47 -23.92 -0.69
CA ASN A 245 37.81 -24.26 -1.07
C ASN A 245 38.76 -23.05 -1.16
N LYS A 246 38.25 -21.83 -0.97
CA LYS A 246 39.05 -20.61 -1.11
C LYS A 246 39.40 -19.98 0.24
N PHE A 247 38.45 -19.95 1.18
CA PHE A 247 38.62 -19.18 2.40
C PHE A 247 38.20 -19.90 3.68
N TYR A 248 37.34 -20.94 3.59
CA TYR A 248 36.61 -21.46 4.73
C TYR A 248 37.05 -22.89 5.05
N ASN A 249 37.44 -23.12 6.29
CA ASN A 249 37.92 -24.42 6.71
C ASN A 249 36.91 -25.23 7.51
N GLU A 250 36.11 -24.59 8.40
CA GLU A 250 35.20 -25.29 9.31
C GLU A 250 33.89 -24.52 9.53
N SER A 251 32.82 -25.25 9.73
CA SER A 251 31.49 -24.76 10.18
C SER A 251 31.18 -25.29 11.58
N PHE A 252 30.38 -24.52 12.34
CA PHE A 252 29.95 -24.91 13.67
C PHE A 252 28.82 -25.95 13.62
N LYS A 253 28.54 -26.63 14.76
CA LYS A 253 27.42 -27.59 14.93
C LYS A 253 26.39 -27.09 15.94
N LYS A 254 26.35 -25.78 16.19
CA LYS A 254 25.60 -25.17 17.27
C LYS A 254 24.08 -25.36 17.18
N ILE A 255 23.53 -25.44 15.95
CA ILE A 255 22.08 -25.65 15.79
C ILE A 255 21.68 -27.02 16.28
N LYS A 256 22.43 -28.06 15.94
CA LYS A 256 22.12 -29.46 16.33
C LYS A 256 22.48 -29.77 17.79
N GLU A 257 23.49 -29.12 18.36
CA GLU A 257 23.96 -29.40 19.71
C GLU A 257 23.20 -28.66 20.82
N ASN A 258 22.59 -27.52 20.50
CA ASN A 258 22.00 -26.64 21.49
C ASN A 258 20.51 -26.87 21.67
N LYS A 259 20.05 -26.98 22.92
CA LYS A 259 18.61 -27.04 23.23
C LYS A 259 17.93 -25.71 22.85
N LYS A 260 16.83 -25.80 22.12
CA LYS A 260 16.06 -24.65 21.62
C LYS A 260 14.57 -24.84 21.83
N GLU A 261 13.92 -23.78 22.17
CA GLU A 261 12.46 -23.66 22.21
C GLU A 261 12.03 -22.64 21.13
N ILE A 262 11.25 -23.09 20.16
CA ILE A 262 10.75 -22.30 19.05
C ILE A 262 9.24 -22.16 19.21
N ASN A 263 8.77 -20.93 19.38
CA ASN A 263 7.36 -20.61 19.54
C ASN A 263 6.88 -19.84 18.30
N ILE A 264 5.93 -20.40 17.56
CA ILE A 264 5.38 -19.85 16.31
C ILE A 264 3.99 -19.28 16.59
N TYR A 265 3.83 -17.97 16.38
CA TYR A 265 2.59 -17.23 16.61
C TYR A 265 1.97 -16.78 15.31
N SER A 266 0.74 -17.20 15.04
CA SER A 266 -0.06 -16.61 13.97
C SER A 266 -0.96 -15.50 14.51
N SER A 267 -0.94 -14.34 13.88
CA SER A 267 -1.77 -13.18 14.19
C SER A 267 -2.67 -12.82 13.02
N ILE A 268 -3.77 -12.11 13.26
CA ILE A 268 -4.69 -11.65 12.21
C ILE A 268 -4.19 -10.34 11.61
N THR A 269 -3.53 -9.49 12.40
CA THR A 269 -3.03 -8.17 11.99
C THR A 269 -1.60 -7.92 12.44
N ALA A 270 -0.90 -7.02 11.75
CA ALA A 270 0.44 -6.59 12.16
C ALA A 270 0.47 -5.96 13.57
N ASN A 271 -0.58 -5.20 13.93
CA ASN A 271 -0.67 -4.60 15.27
C ASN A 271 -0.80 -5.65 16.37
N GLN A 272 -1.50 -6.75 16.12
CA GLN A 272 -1.64 -7.85 17.09
C GLN A 272 -0.29 -8.52 17.40
N GLN A 273 0.64 -8.56 16.43
CA GLN A 273 2.01 -9.02 16.71
C GLN A 273 2.67 -8.17 17.79
N ILE A 274 2.45 -6.85 17.80
CA ILE A 274 3.02 -5.93 18.78
C ILE A 274 2.48 -6.23 20.18
N ASP A 275 1.20 -6.57 20.30
CA ASP A 275 0.60 -6.95 21.57
C ASP A 275 1.14 -8.30 22.08
N ILE A 276 1.39 -9.26 21.18
CA ILE A 276 2.03 -10.54 21.53
C ILE A 276 3.45 -10.28 22.07
N VAL A 277 4.23 -9.42 21.40
CA VAL A 277 5.58 -9.04 21.85
C VAL A 277 5.55 -8.41 23.25
N ASP A 278 4.65 -7.44 23.47
CA ASP A 278 4.49 -6.78 24.78
C ASP A 278 4.16 -7.82 25.87
N ASN A 279 3.29 -8.78 25.60
CA ASN A 279 2.93 -9.87 26.50
C ASN A 279 4.11 -10.80 26.80
N ILE A 280 4.91 -11.20 25.79
CA ILE A 280 6.10 -12.04 25.97
C ILE A 280 7.11 -11.32 26.88
N ILE A 281 7.36 -10.04 26.64
CA ILE A 281 8.33 -9.24 27.38
C ILE A 281 7.89 -8.99 28.82
N LYS A 282 6.60 -8.75 29.08
CA LYS A 282 6.05 -8.54 30.41
C LYS A 282 6.12 -9.78 31.29
N ARG A 283 5.96 -10.96 30.68
CA ARG A 283 6.02 -12.25 31.42
C ARG A 283 7.42 -12.67 31.87
N SER A 284 8.45 -12.00 31.34
CA SER A 284 9.85 -12.40 31.62
C SER A 284 10.75 -11.20 31.82
N LYS A 285 11.69 -11.29 32.76
CA LYS A 285 12.75 -10.30 33.00
C LYS A 285 14.01 -10.51 32.12
N LYS A 286 14.00 -11.48 31.22
CA LYS A 286 15.13 -11.79 30.32
C LYS A 286 15.42 -10.65 29.37
N LYS A 287 16.64 -10.64 28.81
CA LYS A 287 16.98 -9.76 27.67
C LYS A 287 16.39 -10.33 26.40
N TYR A 288 15.78 -9.49 25.58
CA TYR A 288 15.20 -9.87 24.29
C TYR A 288 15.75 -9.02 23.17
N THR A 289 15.97 -9.66 22.01
CA THR A 289 16.25 -8.99 20.75
C THR A 289 15.08 -9.20 19.81
N ILE A 290 14.45 -8.12 19.41
CA ILE A 290 13.35 -8.08 18.45
C ILE A 290 13.94 -7.80 17.09
N ILE A 291 13.81 -8.75 16.18
CA ILE A 291 14.31 -8.64 14.81
C ILE A 291 13.13 -8.40 13.88
N LEU A 292 13.17 -7.26 13.21
CA LEU A 292 12.11 -6.82 12.31
C LEU A 292 12.40 -7.30 10.89
N MET A 293 11.49 -8.06 10.28
CA MET A 293 11.49 -8.32 8.84
C MET A 293 10.86 -7.13 8.10
N ASP A 294 9.77 -6.59 8.63
CA ASP A 294 9.22 -5.30 8.23
C ASP A 294 9.69 -4.20 9.20
N GLU A 295 10.69 -3.42 8.79
CA GLU A 295 11.22 -2.32 9.59
C GLU A 295 10.20 -1.19 9.83
N THR A 296 9.09 -1.15 9.09
CA THR A 296 8.05 -0.11 9.26
C THR A 296 7.30 -0.26 10.59
N LEU A 297 7.29 -1.46 11.17
CA LEU A 297 6.70 -1.72 12.49
C LEU A 297 7.58 -1.23 13.66
N GLY A 298 8.86 -0.98 13.42
CA GLY A 298 9.82 -0.59 14.47
C GLY A 298 9.36 0.55 15.37
N PRO A 299 8.89 1.69 14.83
CA PRO A 299 8.40 2.80 15.64
C PRO A 299 7.19 2.44 16.52
N LEU A 300 6.27 1.61 16.01
CA LEU A 300 5.09 1.17 16.77
C LEU A 300 5.48 0.22 17.90
N VAL A 301 6.38 -0.73 17.63
CA VAL A 301 6.96 -1.63 18.66
C VAL A 301 7.66 -0.81 19.74
N TYR A 302 8.51 0.14 19.33
CA TYR A 302 9.20 1.03 20.25
C TYR A 302 8.23 1.83 21.12
N GLN A 303 7.22 2.46 20.52
CA GLN A 303 6.22 3.27 21.22
C GLN A 303 5.41 2.45 22.23
N LYS A 304 5.00 1.22 21.85
CA LYS A 304 4.25 0.32 22.73
C LYS A 304 5.08 -0.10 23.94
N LEU A 305 6.30 -0.56 23.68
CA LEU A 305 7.17 -1.08 24.73
C LEU A 305 7.73 0.03 25.65
N TYR A 306 7.96 1.25 25.12
CA TYR A 306 8.49 2.38 25.90
C TYR A 306 7.56 2.83 27.02
N LYS A 307 6.27 2.46 26.97
CA LYS A 307 5.32 2.73 28.05
C LYS A 307 5.62 1.88 29.30
N SER A 308 6.08 0.66 29.13
CA SER A 308 6.35 -0.31 30.20
C SER A 308 7.84 -0.49 30.51
N GLU A 309 8.73 -0.24 29.56
CA GLU A 309 10.18 -0.43 29.68
C GLU A 309 10.92 0.80 29.12
N LYS A 310 11.84 1.35 29.92
CA LYS A 310 12.61 2.53 29.51
C LYS A 310 13.97 2.18 28.90
N ASN A 311 14.46 0.96 29.19
CA ASN A 311 15.77 0.50 28.75
C ASN A 311 15.64 -0.24 27.40
N ILE A 312 15.35 0.51 26.33
CA ILE A 312 15.17 0.01 24.96
C ILE A 312 16.22 0.67 24.06
N ASN A 313 16.90 -0.15 23.27
CA ASN A 313 17.73 0.29 22.15
C ASN A 313 16.95 0.05 20.83
N PHE A 314 16.72 1.09 20.06
CA PHE A 314 16.15 0.99 18.72
C PHE A 314 17.20 1.43 17.71
N SER A 315 17.84 0.47 17.07
CA SER A 315 19.03 0.66 16.26
C SER A 315 18.78 1.50 14.99
N SER A 316 17.71 1.22 14.26
CA SER A 316 17.36 1.98 13.04
C SER A 316 16.96 3.43 13.35
N GLY A 317 16.67 3.73 14.64
CA GLY A 317 16.17 5.03 15.06
C GLY A 317 14.79 5.36 14.53
N LEU A 318 14.29 6.54 14.89
CA LEU A 318 13.03 7.06 14.37
C LEU A 318 13.29 7.89 13.10
N LYS A 319 12.77 7.44 11.96
CA LYS A 319 12.89 8.20 10.69
C LYS A 319 12.15 9.53 10.81
N PHE A 320 12.67 10.57 10.18
CA PHE A 320 12.09 11.93 10.21
C PHE A 320 10.62 11.94 9.77
N LYS A 321 10.21 11.08 8.84
CA LYS A 321 8.82 10.97 8.38
C LYS A 321 7.78 10.70 9.49
N TYR A 322 8.21 10.22 10.67
CA TYR A 322 7.33 9.96 11.80
C TYR A 322 7.17 11.14 12.77
N PHE A 323 7.96 12.20 12.59
CA PHE A 323 7.87 13.40 13.40
C PHE A 323 6.82 14.37 12.85
N GLU A 324 6.13 15.04 13.77
CA GLU A 324 5.02 15.92 13.42
C GLU A 324 5.47 17.08 12.54
N SER A 325 6.62 17.71 12.83
CA SER A 325 7.19 18.77 12.00
C SER A 325 7.41 18.36 10.56
N ASN A 326 7.91 17.11 10.32
CA ASN A 326 8.14 16.64 8.96
C ASN A 326 6.82 16.30 8.24
N GLN A 327 5.81 15.78 8.97
CA GLN A 327 4.47 15.56 8.42
C GLN A 327 3.81 16.88 8.05
N LEU A 328 3.97 17.93 8.89
CA LEU A 328 3.48 19.26 8.59
C LEU A 328 4.19 19.87 7.37
N ILE A 329 5.53 19.76 7.29
CA ILE A 329 6.30 20.21 6.12
C ILE A 329 5.78 19.54 4.85
N LYS A 330 5.60 18.24 4.86
CA LYS A 330 5.04 17.49 3.72
C LYS A 330 3.65 18.00 3.35
N PHE A 331 2.75 18.11 4.31
CA PHE A 331 1.38 18.59 4.11
C PHE A 331 1.37 19.99 3.47
N LEU A 332 2.24 20.89 3.94
CA LEU A 332 2.36 22.23 3.41
C LEU A 332 2.91 22.24 1.97
N LEU A 333 3.94 21.46 1.68
CA LEU A 333 4.53 21.37 0.35
C LEU A 333 3.60 20.69 -0.67
N ASP A 334 2.71 19.81 -0.23
CA ASP A 334 1.68 19.17 -1.08
C ASP A 334 0.52 20.16 -1.42
N SER A 335 0.53 21.37 -0.87
CA SER A 335 -0.56 22.36 -1.01
C SER A 335 -0.44 23.29 -2.23
N GLU A 336 0.41 22.99 -3.21
CA GLU A 336 0.64 23.81 -4.42
C GLU A 336 -0.66 24.18 -5.16
N THR A 337 -1.57 23.22 -5.35
CA THR A 337 -2.84 23.42 -6.04
C THR A 337 -3.76 24.42 -5.34
N ILE A 338 -3.77 24.40 -4.02
CA ILE A 338 -4.58 25.29 -3.19
C ILE A 338 -4.11 26.74 -3.36
N LEU A 339 -2.80 26.96 -3.36
CA LEU A 339 -2.23 28.28 -3.53
C LEU A 339 -2.43 28.83 -4.94
N LYS A 340 -2.28 28.00 -5.97
CA LYS A 340 -2.55 28.38 -7.37
C LYS A 340 -4.00 28.78 -7.61
N THR A 341 -4.95 28.07 -7.01
CA THR A 341 -6.38 28.38 -7.14
C THR A 341 -6.83 29.51 -6.21
N LYS A 342 -5.99 29.90 -5.23
CA LYS A 342 -6.31 30.81 -4.12
C LYS A 342 -7.57 30.42 -3.35
N LYS A 343 -7.98 29.14 -3.43
CA LYS A 343 -9.15 28.59 -2.77
C LYS A 343 -8.75 27.47 -1.81
N VAL A 344 -9.16 27.62 -0.56
CA VAL A 344 -8.93 26.66 0.52
C VAL A 344 -10.24 25.93 0.83
N ASN A 345 -10.21 24.61 0.93
CA ASN A 345 -11.35 23.82 1.36
C ASN A 345 -11.33 23.59 2.89
N TYR A 346 -12.49 23.24 3.45
CA TYR A 346 -12.62 22.93 4.88
C TYR A 346 -11.63 21.88 5.34
N GLN A 347 -11.49 20.79 4.57
CA GLN A 347 -10.63 19.65 4.92
C GLN A 347 -9.16 20.05 5.08
N TRP A 348 -8.66 20.99 4.26
CA TRP A 348 -7.28 21.46 4.37
C TRP A 348 -7.03 22.22 5.69
N ILE A 349 -7.98 23.10 6.08
CA ILE A 349 -7.87 23.83 7.34
C ILE A 349 -8.01 22.88 8.52
N GLU A 350 -8.97 21.95 8.48
CA GLU A 350 -9.16 20.94 9.52
C GLU A 350 -7.88 20.10 9.69
N ASN A 351 -7.30 19.63 8.58
CA ASN A 351 -6.03 18.89 8.62
C ASN A 351 -4.88 19.73 9.18
N LEU A 352 -4.78 21.01 8.81
CA LEU A 352 -3.76 21.90 9.33
C LEU A 352 -3.89 22.10 10.85
N VAL A 353 -5.10 22.28 11.36
CA VAL A 353 -5.35 22.48 12.80
C VAL A 353 -5.24 21.17 13.62
N ASN A 354 -5.34 20.03 12.98
CA ASN A 354 -5.11 18.75 13.64
C ASN A 354 -3.63 18.51 14.03
N PHE A 355 -2.69 19.30 13.47
CA PHE A 355 -1.32 19.32 13.99
C PHE A 355 -1.30 19.94 15.40
N SER A 356 -0.69 19.25 16.37
CA SER A 356 -0.76 19.62 17.78
C SER A 356 -0.24 21.03 18.06
N CYS A 357 0.81 21.44 17.37
CA CYS A 357 1.41 22.76 17.48
C CYS A 357 0.46 23.90 17.05
N ILE A 358 -0.36 23.66 16.03
CA ILE A 358 -1.31 24.65 15.49
C ILE A 358 -2.63 24.57 16.27
N GLY A 359 -3.12 23.37 16.54
CA GLY A 359 -4.38 23.14 17.27
C GLY A 359 -4.34 23.59 18.73
N SER A 360 -3.16 23.69 19.36
CA SER A 360 -3.00 24.25 20.70
C SER A 360 -3.19 25.76 20.75
N VAL A 361 -3.06 26.46 19.62
CA VAL A 361 -3.08 27.93 19.52
C VAL A 361 -4.36 28.43 18.84
N VAL A 362 -4.91 27.61 17.92
CA VAL A 362 -6.11 27.98 17.14
C VAL A 362 -7.32 27.23 17.68
N SER A 363 -8.33 27.94 18.20
CA SER A 363 -9.54 27.30 18.71
C SER A 363 -10.38 26.71 17.56
N LYS A 364 -10.87 25.49 17.73
CA LYS A 364 -11.75 24.81 16.76
C LYS A 364 -13.06 25.59 16.53
N GLU A 365 -13.54 26.30 17.53
CA GLU A 365 -14.75 27.13 17.46
C GLU A 365 -14.60 28.30 16.50
N LYS A 366 -13.45 28.97 16.47
CA LYS A 366 -13.15 30.04 15.50
C LYS A 366 -13.17 29.55 14.05
N ILE A 367 -12.76 28.31 13.85
CA ILE A 367 -12.75 27.68 12.53
C ILE A 367 -14.18 27.25 12.14
N GLN A 368 -14.94 26.67 13.07
CA GLN A 368 -16.33 26.31 12.81
C GLN A 368 -17.17 27.53 12.45
N GLY A 369 -16.91 28.70 13.08
CA GLY A 369 -17.55 29.96 12.75
C GLY A 369 -17.28 30.52 11.35
N LEU A 370 -16.21 30.02 10.65
CA LEU A 370 -15.95 30.33 9.25
C LEU A 370 -16.93 29.63 8.29
N PHE A 371 -17.53 28.49 8.69
CA PHE A 371 -18.26 27.56 7.88
C PHE A 371 -19.75 27.51 8.23
N ILE A 372 -20.33 28.64 8.62
CA ILE A 372 -21.76 28.80 8.97
C ILE A 372 -22.66 28.32 7.82
N ASN A 373 -22.23 28.49 6.56
CA ASN A 373 -22.88 27.90 5.39
C ASN A 373 -22.16 26.62 4.97
N ARG A 374 -22.62 25.47 5.42
CA ARG A 374 -22.06 24.13 5.11
C ARG A 374 -22.04 23.76 3.62
N ASP A 375 -22.71 24.53 2.77
CA ASP A 375 -22.77 24.31 1.33
C ASP A 375 -21.57 24.91 0.56
N GLN A 376 -20.77 25.77 1.18
CA GLN A 376 -19.56 26.30 0.55
C GLN A 376 -18.40 25.30 0.66
N LYS A 377 -18.06 24.64 -0.44
CA LYS A 377 -16.98 23.64 -0.51
C LYS A 377 -15.56 24.24 -0.44
N SER A 378 -15.38 25.53 -0.72
CA SER A 378 -14.09 26.22 -0.69
C SER A 378 -14.22 27.73 -0.45
N PHE A 379 -13.18 28.33 0.12
CA PHE A 379 -13.09 29.78 0.41
C PHE A 379 -11.84 30.38 -0.21
N GLU A 380 -11.91 31.67 -0.56
CA GLU A 380 -10.72 32.40 -0.95
C GLU A 380 -9.79 32.62 0.26
N ILE A 381 -8.48 32.52 0.04
CA ILE A 381 -7.46 32.81 1.05
C ILE A 381 -7.61 34.21 1.64
N SER A 382 -8.05 35.18 0.84
CA SER A 382 -8.40 36.54 1.25
C SER A 382 -9.40 36.61 2.41
N ILE A 383 -10.40 35.72 2.42
CA ILE A 383 -11.41 35.62 3.47
C ILE A 383 -10.79 35.13 4.79
N ILE A 384 -9.87 34.16 4.72
CA ILE A 384 -9.16 33.65 5.89
C ILE A 384 -8.33 34.75 6.53
N ARG A 385 -7.63 35.53 5.71
CA ARG A 385 -6.85 36.70 6.15
C ARG A 385 -7.72 37.81 6.74
N ALA A 386 -8.83 38.16 6.06
CA ALA A 386 -9.76 39.20 6.53
C ALA A 386 -10.39 38.86 7.89
N LYS A 387 -10.64 37.58 8.18
CA LYS A 387 -11.20 37.14 9.47
C LYS A 387 -10.16 37.02 10.60
N LYS A 388 -8.88 37.29 10.36
CA LYS A 388 -7.77 37.30 11.36
C LYS A 388 -7.81 36.11 12.32
N ILE A 389 -7.91 34.93 11.77
CA ILE A 389 -8.11 33.67 12.57
C ILE A 389 -6.97 33.48 13.54
N HIS A 390 -5.73 33.56 13.07
CA HIS A 390 -4.51 33.55 13.88
C HIS A 390 -3.30 34.01 13.04
N SER A 391 -2.41 34.77 13.61
CA SER A 391 -1.21 35.31 12.94
C SER A 391 -0.27 34.18 12.40
N ILE A 392 -0.23 33.02 13.07
CA ILE A 392 0.57 31.84 12.64
C ILE A 392 0.07 31.28 11.31
N ILE A 393 -1.24 31.19 11.10
CA ILE A 393 -1.81 30.68 9.84
C ILE A 393 -1.46 31.63 8.70
N ASP A 394 -1.55 32.93 8.93
CA ASP A 394 -1.19 33.96 7.94
C ASP A 394 0.31 33.90 7.59
N GLN A 395 1.18 33.69 8.58
CA GLN A 395 2.62 33.55 8.35
C GLN A 395 2.92 32.26 7.54
N ILE A 396 2.27 31.15 7.83
CA ILE A 396 2.42 29.90 7.07
C ILE A 396 1.98 30.10 5.62
N ILE A 397 0.78 30.66 5.40
CA ILE A 397 0.23 30.89 4.05
C ILE A 397 1.15 31.84 3.28
N THR A 398 1.59 32.95 3.88
CA THR A 398 2.49 33.93 3.24
C THR A 398 3.84 33.28 2.88
N SER A 399 4.40 32.45 3.76
CA SER A 399 5.66 31.77 3.49
C SER A 399 5.54 30.73 2.39
N LEU A 400 4.39 30.06 2.29
CA LEU A 400 4.09 29.11 1.22
C LEU A 400 3.89 29.83 -0.13
N GLU A 401 3.16 30.92 -0.18
CA GLU A 401 3.04 31.76 -1.38
C GLU A 401 4.42 32.22 -1.84
N ASN A 402 5.22 32.78 -0.93
CA ASN A 402 6.60 33.20 -1.24
C ASN A 402 7.47 32.05 -1.75
N PHE A 403 7.24 30.82 -1.27
CA PHE A 403 7.97 29.64 -1.73
C PHE A 403 7.56 29.26 -3.16
N PHE A 404 6.26 29.11 -3.44
CA PHE A 404 5.78 28.65 -4.75
C PHE A 404 5.87 29.73 -5.84
N ASP A 405 5.82 31.01 -5.48
CA ASP A 405 5.98 32.14 -6.43
C ASP A 405 7.46 32.52 -6.65
N SER A 406 8.39 31.85 -5.94
CA SER A 406 9.80 32.19 -6.03
C SER A 406 10.43 31.79 -7.36
N ALA A 407 11.43 32.58 -7.81
CA ALA A 407 12.29 32.14 -8.92
C ALA A 407 13.06 30.86 -8.57
N ARG A 408 13.37 30.06 -9.59
CA ARG A 408 14.09 28.76 -9.41
C ARG A 408 15.38 28.91 -8.59
N SER A 409 16.12 30.00 -8.75
CA SER A 409 17.34 30.31 -7.99
C SER A 409 17.12 30.52 -6.50
N ASN A 410 15.89 30.79 -6.06
CA ASN A 410 15.56 31.15 -4.69
C ASN A 410 14.74 30.10 -3.94
N ILE A 411 14.45 28.94 -4.57
CA ILE A 411 13.59 27.89 -3.99
C ILE A 411 14.10 27.45 -2.60
N SER A 412 15.39 27.17 -2.48
CA SER A 412 15.99 26.73 -1.21
C SER A 412 15.95 27.80 -0.14
N LYS A 413 16.19 29.09 -0.51
CA LYS A 413 16.11 30.23 0.41
C LYS A 413 14.69 30.37 0.94
N LYS A 414 13.68 30.30 0.08
CA LYS A 414 12.28 30.43 0.47
C LYS A 414 11.78 29.23 1.30
N LEU A 415 12.31 28.02 1.03
CA LEU A 415 12.05 26.87 1.90
C LEU A 415 12.66 27.07 3.30
N LEU A 416 13.86 27.64 3.40
CA LEU A 416 14.48 27.95 4.70
C LEU A 416 13.67 29.01 5.47
N GLU A 417 13.11 30.03 4.79
CA GLU A 417 12.20 31.01 5.41
C GLU A 417 10.95 30.29 5.99
N LEU A 418 10.32 29.40 5.25
CA LEU A 418 9.20 28.57 5.76
C LEU A 418 9.62 27.75 6.98
N LEU A 419 10.78 27.08 6.92
CA LEU A 419 11.29 26.29 8.06
C LEU A 419 11.60 27.15 9.28
N ASN A 420 11.98 28.42 9.12
CA ASN A 420 12.15 29.37 10.24
C ASN A 420 10.81 29.68 10.91
N VAL A 421 9.74 29.86 10.14
CA VAL A 421 8.38 30.05 10.70
C VAL A 421 7.96 28.81 11.49
N LEU A 422 8.21 27.61 10.95
CA LEU A 422 7.88 26.36 11.66
C LEU A 422 8.71 26.18 12.93
N GLU A 423 9.99 26.54 12.94
CA GLU A 423 10.83 26.49 14.14
C GLU A 423 10.23 27.34 15.28
N VAL A 424 9.75 28.55 14.96
CA VAL A 424 9.08 29.41 15.95
C VAL A 424 7.82 28.78 16.52
N ILE A 425 7.05 28.08 15.67
CA ILE A 425 5.83 27.39 16.08
C ILE A 425 6.14 26.22 17.05
N TYR A 426 7.26 25.53 16.83
CA TYR A 426 7.68 24.38 17.65
C TYR A 426 8.60 24.73 18.81
N LEU A 427 8.86 26.01 19.15
CA LEU A 427 9.83 26.43 20.17
C LEU A 427 9.67 25.74 21.55
N LYS A 428 8.45 25.31 21.89
CA LYS A 428 8.17 24.58 23.14
C LYS A 428 8.50 23.08 23.06
N ASN A 429 8.94 22.56 21.92
CA ASN A 429 9.26 21.15 21.69
C ASN A 429 10.67 20.97 21.14
N ASP A 430 11.66 20.84 22.02
CA ASP A 430 13.07 20.73 21.67
C ASP A 430 13.37 19.61 20.65
N LYS A 431 12.60 18.53 20.68
CA LYS A 431 12.78 17.41 19.75
C LYS A 431 12.41 17.83 18.32
N GLU A 432 11.25 18.46 18.15
CA GLU A 432 10.79 18.93 16.84
C GLU A 432 11.69 20.06 16.30
N VAL A 433 12.14 20.97 17.16
CA VAL A 433 13.12 22.02 16.81
C VAL A 433 14.42 21.41 16.30
N SER A 434 14.94 20.37 16.97
CA SER A 434 16.15 19.66 16.54
C SER A 434 15.95 19.02 15.14
N ILE A 435 14.76 18.47 14.85
CA ILE A 435 14.42 17.89 13.54
C ILE A 435 14.41 18.99 12.48
N ILE A 436 13.75 20.12 12.74
CA ILE A 436 13.70 21.26 11.81
C ILE A 436 15.10 21.77 11.51
N ASN A 437 15.98 21.90 12.51
CA ASN A 437 17.35 22.38 12.32
C ASN A 437 18.18 21.40 11.47
N LYS A 438 18.05 20.10 11.67
CA LYS A 438 18.68 19.09 10.79
C LYS A 438 18.11 19.14 9.38
N THR A 439 16.81 19.42 9.24
CA THR A 439 16.14 19.62 7.95
C THR A 439 16.71 20.83 7.22
N LYS A 440 16.93 21.96 7.91
CA LYS A 440 17.59 23.15 7.34
C LYS A 440 19.00 22.86 6.80
N ILE A 441 19.79 22.11 7.57
CA ILE A 441 21.13 21.66 7.14
C ILE A 441 21.04 20.84 5.85
N GLN A 442 20.04 19.97 5.74
CA GLN A 442 19.86 19.16 4.54
C GLN A 442 19.43 19.99 3.33
N VAL A 443 18.56 20.98 3.51
CA VAL A 443 18.20 21.95 2.44
C VAL A 443 19.45 22.66 1.92
N GLN A 444 20.32 23.13 2.82
CA GLN A 444 21.56 23.78 2.45
C GLN A 444 22.51 22.85 1.66
N LYS A 445 22.61 21.57 2.06
CA LYS A 445 23.42 20.57 1.33
C LYS A 445 22.88 20.34 -0.08
N ILE A 446 21.56 20.16 -0.21
CA ILE A 446 20.89 19.98 -1.50
C ILE A 446 21.14 21.19 -2.39
N ASN A 447 20.99 22.40 -1.84
CA ASN A 447 21.20 23.63 -2.59
C ASN A 447 22.62 23.76 -3.14
N ARG A 448 23.65 23.51 -2.30
CA ARG A 448 25.06 23.53 -2.72
C ARG A 448 25.31 22.57 -3.89
N LEU A 449 24.72 21.38 -3.87
CA LEU A 449 24.87 20.41 -4.96
C LEU A 449 24.18 20.89 -6.24
N ILE A 450 22.98 21.41 -6.15
CA ILE A 450 22.22 21.94 -7.30
C ILE A 450 22.95 23.12 -7.95
N GLU A 451 23.47 24.04 -7.15
CA GLU A 451 24.26 25.17 -7.63
C GLU A 451 25.58 24.73 -8.26
N HIS A 452 26.29 23.79 -7.62
CA HIS A 452 27.56 23.28 -8.13
C HIS A 452 27.41 22.62 -9.51
N TYR A 453 26.39 21.80 -9.70
CA TYR A 453 26.13 21.12 -10.97
C TYR A 453 25.26 21.93 -11.93
N LYS A 454 24.94 23.19 -11.58
CA LYS A 454 24.11 24.12 -12.40
C LYS A 454 22.83 23.48 -12.95
N THR A 455 22.22 22.58 -12.17
CA THR A 455 21.05 21.83 -12.59
C THR A 455 19.80 22.69 -12.53
N ASN A 456 19.08 22.79 -13.66
CA ASN A 456 17.85 23.57 -13.75
C ASN A 456 16.68 22.74 -13.19
N ILE A 457 16.32 22.96 -11.93
CA ILE A 457 15.30 22.21 -11.18
C ILE A 457 14.12 23.12 -10.86
N ASN A 458 12.89 22.65 -11.11
CA ASN A 458 11.67 23.36 -10.73
C ASN A 458 11.24 23.01 -9.29
N HIS A 459 10.19 23.69 -8.78
CA HIS A 459 9.70 23.49 -7.40
C HIS A 459 9.31 22.04 -7.10
N ARG A 460 8.58 21.37 -8.01
CA ARG A 460 8.12 19.98 -7.81
C ARG A 460 9.28 19.00 -7.75
N GLU A 461 10.26 19.18 -8.62
CA GLU A 461 11.49 18.38 -8.64
C GLU A 461 12.31 18.61 -7.38
N PHE A 462 12.45 19.85 -6.95
CA PHE A 462 13.12 20.18 -5.70
C PHE A 462 12.43 19.56 -4.49
N ILE A 463 11.11 19.69 -4.38
CA ILE A 463 10.31 19.06 -3.31
C ILE A 463 10.53 17.53 -3.30
N LYS A 464 10.51 16.88 -4.45
CA LYS A 464 10.72 15.43 -4.56
C LYS A 464 12.13 15.01 -4.09
N ILE A 465 13.17 15.74 -4.48
CA ILE A 465 14.56 15.53 -3.99
C ILE A 465 14.57 15.71 -2.48
N PHE A 466 14.09 16.85 -2.01
CA PHE A 466 14.08 17.22 -0.61
C PHE A 466 13.38 16.17 0.25
N MET A 467 12.15 15.80 -0.10
CA MET A 467 11.40 14.78 0.64
C MET A 467 12.07 13.40 0.62
N THR A 468 12.70 13.03 -0.49
CA THR A 468 13.44 11.78 -0.60
C THR A 468 14.64 11.77 0.36
N GLU A 469 15.42 12.83 0.41
CA GLU A 469 16.60 12.93 1.28
C GLU A 469 16.22 13.05 2.76
N ILE A 470 15.17 13.80 3.09
CA ILE A 470 14.69 13.94 4.48
C ILE A 470 14.13 12.62 5.02
N ASN A 471 13.37 11.88 4.21
CA ASN A 471 12.79 10.60 4.65
C ASN A 471 13.84 9.50 4.92
N ARG A 472 15.07 9.67 4.43
CA ARG A 472 16.21 8.80 4.73
C ARG A 472 16.84 9.09 6.09
N LEU A 473 16.66 10.31 6.61
CA LEU A 473 17.23 10.70 7.89
C LEU A 473 16.50 10.02 9.05
N SER A 474 17.25 9.70 10.08
CA SER A 474 16.73 9.14 11.34
C SER A 474 17.34 9.85 12.55
N VAL A 475 16.60 9.85 13.65
CA VAL A 475 17.09 10.24 14.95
C VAL A 475 17.43 8.97 15.71
N VAL A 476 18.66 8.88 16.17
CA VAL A 476 19.08 7.79 17.04
C VAL A 476 18.29 7.89 18.35
N VAL A 477 17.56 6.86 18.68
CA VAL A 477 16.91 6.76 19.98
C VAL A 477 17.99 6.37 20.99
N LYS A 478 18.24 7.22 21.96
CA LYS A 478 19.24 6.96 23.01
C LYS A 478 18.82 5.73 23.82
N GLY A 479 19.41 4.60 23.50
CA GLY A 479 19.44 3.37 24.27
C GLY A 479 20.88 2.89 24.31
N GLU A 480 21.27 2.29 25.40
CA GLU A 480 22.58 1.63 25.46
C GLU A 480 22.57 0.38 24.58
N ASN A 481 23.68 0.10 23.94
CA ASN A 481 23.80 -1.13 23.13
C ASN A 481 23.65 -2.42 23.94
N ASP A 482 23.63 -2.32 25.26
CA ASP A 482 23.40 -3.43 26.22
C ASP A 482 22.00 -3.39 26.85
N SER A 483 21.09 -2.62 26.31
CA SER A 483 19.71 -2.49 26.80
C SER A 483 19.02 -3.85 26.89
N ARG A 484 18.10 -3.98 27.88
CA ARG A 484 17.30 -5.19 28.09
C ARG A 484 16.52 -5.59 26.83
N ILE A 485 15.98 -4.60 26.12
CA ILE A 485 15.26 -4.81 24.87
C ILE A 485 16.03 -4.12 23.73
N GLN A 486 16.27 -4.88 22.68
CA GLN A 486 16.91 -4.40 21.46
C GLN A 486 15.96 -4.59 20.29
N ILE A 487 15.71 -3.54 19.52
CA ILE A 487 14.90 -3.57 18.28
C ILE A 487 15.85 -3.29 17.12
N ILE A 488 16.00 -4.27 16.22
CA ILE A 488 16.97 -4.25 15.13
C ILE A 488 16.34 -4.77 13.84
N GLY A 489 16.90 -4.40 12.69
CA GLY A 489 16.64 -5.08 11.42
C GLY A 489 17.46 -6.37 11.28
N LEU A 490 17.04 -7.26 10.36
CA LEU A 490 17.71 -8.55 10.14
C LEU A 490 19.22 -8.41 9.82
N LEU A 491 19.58 -7.43 9.01
CA LEU A 491 20.97 -7.18 8.61
C LEU A 491 21.88 -6.70 9.76
N GLU A 492 21.31 -6.20 10.84
CA GLU A 492 22.06 -5.73 12.01
C GLU A 492 22.38 -6.85 13.00
N SER A 493 21.74 -8.02 12.86
CA SER A 493 22.01 -9.20 13.70
C SER A 493 23.27 -9.96 13.31
N ARG A 494 23.95 -9.58 12.22
CA ARG A 494 25.13 -10.26 11.69
C ARG A 494 26.23 -10.46 12.74
N ILE A 495 26.73 -11.67 12.85
CA ILE A 495 27.80 -12.13 13.75
C ILE A 495 27.57 -11.88 15.24
N ILE A 496 26.38 -11.49 15.63
CA ILE A 496 26.02 -11.21 17.04
C ILE A 496 25.13 -12.32 17.54
N ASP A 497 25.45 -12.86 18.72
CA ASP A 497 24.72 -13.95 19.34
C ASP A 497 23.74 -13.43 20.39
N TYR A 498 22.47 -13.80 20.20
CA TYR A 498 21.36 -13.47 21.09
C TYR A 498 20.75 -14.75 21.68
N GLU A 499 20.39 -14.72 22.96
CA GLU A 499 19.83 -15.88 23.65
C GLU A 499 18.31 -16.00 23.49
N ASN A 500 17.61 -14.85 23.53
CA ASN A 500 16.16 -14.80 23.35
C ASN A 500 15.82 -13.85 22.21
N ILE A 501 15.17 -14.39 21.18
CA ILE A 501 14.88 -13.66 19.94
C ILE A 501 13.37 -13.64 19.70
N ILE A 502 12.90 -12.53 19.15
CA ILE A 502 11.54 -12.38 18.65
C ILE A 502 11.64 -11.86 17.21
N PHE A 503 11.22 -12.68 16.23
CA PHE A 503 11.12 -12.30 14.84
C PHE A 503 9.70 -11.79 14.56
N LEU A 504 9.57 -10.60 13.94
CA LEU A 504 8.30 -10.01 13.54
C LEU A 504 8.14 -9.98 12.02
N SER A 505 6.89 -10.18 11.57
CA SER A 505 6.51 -10.15 10.15
C SER A 505 7.21 -11.19 9.30
N CYS A 506 7.28 -12.43 9.81
CA CYS A 506 7.85 -13.56 9.08
C CYS A 506 6.88 -14.08 8.00
N ASN A 507 6.54 -13.22 7.03
CA ASN A 507 5.71 -13.51 5.88
C ASN A 507 6.54 -13.54 4.58
N GLU A 508 6.09 -14.26 3.55
CA GLU A 508 6.73 -14.34 2.22
C GLU A 508 7.04 -12.97 1.59
N GLU A 509 6.35 -11.94 2.00
CA GLU A 509 6.56 -10.58 1.53
C GLU A 509 7.85 -9.93 2.06
N TYR A 510 8.25 -10.33 3.27
CA TYR A 510 9.36 -9.75 4.02
C TYR A 510 10.51 -10.72 4.26
N LEU A 511 10.25 -12.02 4.24
CA LEU A 511 11.24 -13.07 4.50
C LEU A 511 10.99 -14.31 3.61
N PRO A 512 11.75 -14.50 2.51
CA PRO A 512 12.74 -13.55 1.97
C PRO A 512 12.10 -12.26 1.48
N ALA A 513 12.84 -11.16 1.54
CA ALA A 513 12.37 -9.88 1.03
C ALA A 513 12.08 -9.99 -0.47
N LYS A 514 10.86 -9.61 -0.89
CA LYS A 514 10.50 -9.61 -2.31
C LYS A 514 11.52 -8.82 -3.12
N PRO A 515 12.02 -9.37 -4.22
CA PRO A 515 12.90 -8.64 -5.11
C PRO A 515 12.14 -7.45 -5.70
N ASN A 516 12.81 -6.31 -5.80
CA ASN A 516 12.27 -5.18 -6.55
C ASN A 516 12.08 -5.63 -8.00
N THR A 517 10.87 -5.63 -8.50
CA THR A 517 10.55 -6.08 -9.88
C THR A 517 11.14 -5.15 -10.94
N GLU A 518 11.48 -3.91 -10.56
CA GLU A 518 12.16 -2.97 -11.43
C GLU A 518 13.67 -3.23 -11.41
N ASP A 519 14.20 -3.87 -12.43
CA ASP A 519 15.64 -4.01 -12.67
C ASP A 519 15.95 -3.73 -14.15
N LEU A 520 17.14 -3.21 -14.44
CA LEU A 520 17.56 -2.91 -15.81
C LEU A 520 17.93 -4.19 -16.54
N PHE A 521 18.50 -5.15 -15.83
CA PHE A 521 18.99 -6.40 -16.39
C PHE A 521 18.02 -7.54 -16.11
N PRO A 522 17.53 -8.26 -17.15
CA PRO A 522 16.79 -9.51 -17.01
C PRO A 522 17.56 -10.55 -16.20
N GLU A 523 16.85 -11.43 -15.49
CA GLU A 523 17.46 -12.43 -14.59
C GLU A 523 18.44 -13.38 -15.31
N ASP A 524 18.15 -13.74 -16.57
CA ASP A 524 19.03 -14.61 -17.36
C ASP A 524 20.34 -13.89 -17.71
N LEU A 525 20.26 -12.60 -18.05
CA LEU A 525 21.44 -11.77 -18.30
C LEU A 525 22.29 -11.62 -17.03
N LYS A 526 21.66 -11.45 -15.87
CA LYS A 526 22.37 -11.41 -14.58
C LYS A 526 23.12 -12.70 -14.30
N LYS A 527 22.46 -13.85 -14.48
CA LYS A 527 23.08 -15.16 -14.30
C LYS A 527 24.27 -15.35 -15.23
N PHE A 528 24.13 -14.99 -16.51
CA PHE A 528 25.20 -15.12 -17.51
C PHE A 528 26.42 -14.29 -17.16
N PHE A 529 26.24 -13.04 -16.73
CA PHE A 529 27.35 -12.14 -16.38
C PHE A 529 27.79 -12.24 -14.91
N GLY A 530 27.15 -13.06 -14.07
CA GLY A 530 27.50 -13.21 -12.66
C GLY A 530 27.09 -12.02 -11.78
N ILE A 531 26.05 -11.29 -12.18
CA ILE A 531 25.38 -10.30 -11.33
C ILE A 531 24.46 -11.04 -10.35
N PRO A 532 24.36 -10.65 -9.06
CA PRO A 532 23.54 -11.37 -8.10
C PRO A 532 22.07 -11.52 -8.53
N SER A 533 21.68 -12.78 -8.72
CA SER A 533 20.32 -13.18 -9.10
C SER A 533 19.32 -13.08 -7.91
N ILE A 534 18.03 -13.29 -8.18
CA ILE A 534 17.01 -13.39 -7.12
C ILE A 534 17.37 -14.52 -6.15
N TYR A 535 17.78 -15.68 -6.65
CA TYR A 535 18.18 -16.82 -5.82
C TYR A 535 19.31 -16.47 -4.84
N GLU A 536 20.35 -15.78 -5.28
CA GLU A 536 21.46 -15.40 -4.39
C GLU A 536 21.03 -14.39 -3.32
N ARG A 537 20.09 -13.49 -3.63
CA ARG A 537 19.49 -12.58 -2.63
C ARG A 537 18.63 -13.32 -1.60
N GLU A 538 17.86 -14.31 -2.04
CA GLU A 538 17.08 -15.17 -1.14
C GLU A 538 18.02 -16.02 -0.27
N ALA A 539 19.06 -16.61 -0.83
CA ALA A 539 20.09 -17.36 -0.10
C ALA A 539 20.78 -16.50 0.99
N LEU A 540 21.02 -15.22 0.70
CA LEU A 540 21.56 -14.28 1.68
C LEU A 540 20.57 -14.00 2.81
N SER A 541 19.29 -13.83 2.50
CA SER A 541 18.22 -13.66 3.50
C SER A 541 18.06 -14.90 4.37
N ALA A 542 18.13 -16.10 3.76
CA ALA A 542 18.13 -17.37 4.47
C ALA A 542 19.28 -17.47 5.46
N TYR A 543 20.51 -17.17 4.99
CA TYR A 543 21.67 -17.17 5.87
C TYR A 543 21.50 -16.25 7.09
N TYR A 544 21.08 -15.00 6.88
CA TYR A 544 20.89 -14.07 8.02
C TYR A 544 19.79 -14.53 8.96
N PHE A 545 18.76 -15.17 8.48
CA PHE A 545 17.72 -15.73 9.32
C PHE A 545 18.22 -16.92 10.15
N TYR A 546 18.77 -17.98 9.51
CA TYR A 546 19.23 -19.19 10.19
C TYR A 546 20.46 -18.97 11.06
N ARG A 547 21.30 -18.01 10.75
CA ARG A 547 22.45 -17.63 11.58
C ARG A 547 22.03 -17.26 13.01
N ASN A 548 20.88 -16.63 13.19
CA ASN A 548 20.37 -16.25 14.50
C ASN A 548 20.00 -17.47 15.39
N PHE A 549 19.89 -18.66 14.80
CA PHE A 549 19.60 -19.89 15.53
C PHE A 549 20.86 -20.53 16.16
N HIS A 550 22.08 -20.09 15.81
CA HIS A 550 23.30 -20.70 16.33
C HIS A 550 23.35 -20.69 17.88
N TYR A 551 23.05 -19.57 18.49
CA TYR A 551 23.19 -19.39 19.93
C TYR A 551 21.84 -19.29 20.66
N ALA A 552 20.78 -18.94 19.96
CA ALA A 552 19.47 -18.69 20.55
C ALA A 552 18.89 -19.95 21.22
N LYS A 553 18.35 -19.75 22.44
CA LYS A 553 17.64 -20.77 23.22
C LYS A 553 16.13 -20.63 23.10
N ASN A 554 15.62 -19.38 23.14
CA ASN A 554 14.19 -19.09 23.01
C ASN A 554 13.98 -18.25 21.76
N ILE A 555 13.23 -18.78 20.81
CA ILE A 555 12.97 -18.17 19.53
C ILE A 555 11.47 -18.03 19.36
N ASN A 556 10.99 -16.81 19.21
CA ASN A 556 9.58 -16.53 18.96
C ASN A 556 9.45 -16.00 17.53
N ILE A 557 8.65 -16.65 16.71
CA ILE A 557 8.45 -16.30 15.30
C ILE A 557 7.00 -15.86 15.13
N LEU A 558 6.79 -14.62 14.69
CA LEU A 558 5.46 -14.04 14.51
C LEU A 558 5.20 -13.75 13.04
N TYR A 559 4.02 -14.14 12.56
CA TYR A 559 3.57 -13.85 11.21
C TYR A 559 2.09 -13.47 11.17
N VAL A 560 1.65 -12.79 10.13
CA VAL A 560 0.25 -12.47 9.87
C VAL A 560 -0.35 -13.56 9.01
N LYS A 561 -1.47 -14.15 9.45
CA LYS A 561 -2.24 -15.11 8.68
C LYS A 561 -3.40 -14.37 8.03
N GLY A 562 -3.39 -14.25 6.70
CA GLY A 562 -4.47 -13.62 5.95
C GLY A 562 -5.76 -14.43 5.98
N ASP A 563 -6.90 -13.75 5.78
CA ASP A 563 -8.17 -14.42 5.51
C ASP A 563 -8.09 -15.14 4.16
N ASN A 564 -8.60 -16.38 4.10
CA ASN A 564 -8.58 -17.23 2.90
C ASN A 564 -9.47 -16.70 1.74
N LYS A 565 -9.88 -15.44 1.76
CA LYS A 565 -10.78 -14.82 0.78
C LYS A 565 -10.20 -13.52 0.25
N GLY A 566 -9.39 -13.61 -0.81
CA GLY A 566 -8.92 -12.41 -1.53
C GLY A 566 -7.56 -12.58 -2.22
N LEU A 567 -7.24 -11.64 -3.11
CA LEU A 567 -5.99 -11.60 -3.88
C LEU A 567 -4.75 -11.18 -3.04
N ASN A 568 -4.95 -10.75 -1.80
CA ASN A 568 -3.88 -10.36 -0.87
C ASN A 568 -3.71 -11.44 0.21
N TYR A 569 -3.09 -12.53 -0.18
CA TYR A 569 -2.80 -13.64 0.72
C TYR A 569 -1.50 -13.34 1.49
N ASN A 570 -1.61 -13.07 2.79
CA ASN A 570 -0.43 -13.00 3.66
C ASN A 570 0.00 -14.42 4.02
N GLU A 571 0.88 -15.01 3.21
CA GLU A 571 1.43 -16.35 3.49
C GLU A 571 2.55 -16.28 4.55
N PRO A 572 2.64 -17.27 5.44
CA PRO A 572 3.81 -17.42 6.29
C PRO A 572 5.06 -17.66 5.44
N SER A 573 6.19 -17.15 5.89
CA SER A 573 7.48 -17.39 5.22
C SER A 573 7.74 -18.89 5.02
N ARG A 574 8.24 -19.24 3.83
CA ARG A 574 8.68 -20.61 3.51
C ARG A 574 9.69 -21.16 4.53
N TYR A 575 10.47 -20.28 5.16
CA TYR A 575 11.44 -20.71 6.19
C TYR A 575 10.77 -21.21 7.46
N ILE A 576 9.53 -20.83 7.77
CA ILE A 576 8.78 -21.41 8.88
C ILE A 576 8.49 -22.88 8.59
N ARG A 577 8.00 -23.19 7.38
CA ARG A 577 7.75 -24.59 6.96
C ARG A 577 9.06 -25.41 6.88
N GLN A 578 10.14 -24.77 6.47
CA GLN A 578 11.46 -25.40 6.42
C GLN A 578 11.96 -25.74 7.83
N ILE A 579 11.77 -24.86 8.82
CA ILE A 579 12.06 -25.14 10.24
C ILE A 579 11.24 -26.33 10.73
N GLU A 580 9.95 -26.38 10.43
CA GLU A 580 9.07 -27.47 10.81
C GLU A 580 9.57 -28.83 10.29
N ASN A 581 9.96 -28.88 9.03
CA ASN A 581 10.39 -30.11 8.35
C ASN A 581 11.83 -30.50 8.71
N GLU A 582 12.75 -29.57 8.84
CA GLU A 582 14.19 -29.86 9.00
C GLU A 582 14.65 -29.86 10.47
N MET A 583 13.96 -29.10 11.34
CA MET A 583 14.30 -29.01 12.76
C MET A 583 13.33 -29.76 13.66
N GLY A 584 12.12 -30.06 13.21
CA GLY A 584 11.09 -30.74 14.03
C GLY A 584 11.50 -32.08 14.58
N ASP A 585 12.30 -32.84 13.85
CA ASP A 585 12.77 -34.17 14.23
C ASP A 585 14.02 -34.15 15.12
N LEU A 586 14.59 -32.96 15.39
CA LEU A 586 15.77 -32.89 16.24
C LEU A 586 15.39 -32.96 17.73
N ASN A 587 15.88 -33.96 18.46
CA ASN A 587 15.55 -34.22 19.86
C ASN A 587 15.80 -33.04 20.83
N ASN A 588 16.63 -32.10 20.47
CA ASN A 588 16.97 -30.91 21.27
C ASN A 588 16.15 -29.66 20.91
N ILE A 589 15.19 -29.76 19.99
CA ILE A 589 14.36 -28.65 19.56
C ILE A 589 12.89 -28.94 19.87
N THR A 590 12.23 -28.00 20.52
CA THR A 590 10.78 -28.05 20.78
C THR A 590 10.09 -26.94 19.99
N ILE A 591 9.09 -27.28 19.19
CA ILE A 591 8.31 -26.33 18.40
C ILE A 591 6.89 -26.27 18.96
N ASN A 592 6.46 -25.08 19.32
CA ASN A 592 5.12 -24.79 19.85
C ASN A 592 4.36 -23.83 18.92
N TYR A 593 3.06 -24.08 18.74
CA TYR A 593 2.21 -23.26 17.87
C TYR A 593 1.15 -22.52 18.67
N TYR A 594 1.01 -21.23 18.43
CA TYR A 594 0.03 -20.36 19.08
C TYR A 594 -0.79 -19.61 18.03
N HIS A 595 -2.10 -19.87 18.05
CA HIS A 595 -3.07 -19.16 17.19
C HIS A 595 -3.79 -18.11 18.03
N VAL A 596 -3.56 -16.84 17.74
CA VAL A 596 -4.26 -15.77 18.45
C VAL A 596 -5.59 -15.52 17.77
N LYS A 597 -6.67 -15.88 18.47
CA LYS A 597 -8.05 -15.58 18.04
C LYS A 597 -8.37 -14.14 18.47
N MET A 598 -9.07 -13.43 17.62
CA MET A 598 -9.68 -12.17 17.99
C MET A 598 -11.09 -12.48 18.47
N ASP A 599 -11.32 -12.41 19.76
CA ASP A 599 -12.69 -12.34 20.26
C ASP A 599 -13.24 -10.95 19.90
N LEU A 600 -13.90 -10.89 18.74
CA LEU A 600 -14.68 -9.73 18.41
C LEU A 600 -15.81 -9.63 19.44
N VAL A 601 -15.63 -8.79 20.43
CA VAL A 601 -16.76 -8.31 21.22
C VAL A 601 -17.57 -7.44 20.26
N LEU A 602 -18.48 -8.10 19.55
CA LEU A 602 -19.47 -7.41 18.73
C LEU A 602 -20.36 -6.67 19.72
N ASN A 603 -20.10 -5.38 19.91
CA ASN A 603 -21.06 -4.53 20.59
C ASN A 603 -22.37 -4.61 19.80
N LYS A 604 -23.38 -5.19 20.40
CA LYS A 604 -24.72 -5.23 19.81
C LYS A 604 -25.25 -3.80 19.77
N HIS A 605 -25.09 -3.15 18.64
CA HIS A 605 -25.68 -1.83 18.44
C HIS A 605 -27.18 -1.99 18.27
N PHE A 606 -27.93 -1.26 19.09
CA PHE A 606 -29.39 -1.20 19.00
C PHE A 606 -29.89 0.16 19.45
N VAL A 607 -31.04 0.55 18.95
CA VAL A 607 -31.78 1.76 19.34
C VAL A 607 -33.16 1.34 19.84
N LYS A 608 -33.51 1.75 21.07
CA LYS A 608 -34.86 1.54 21.62
C LYS A 608 -35.82 2.55 21.02
N ASN A 609 -36.94 2.09 20.53
CA ASN A 609 -38.01 2.94 19.98
C ASN A 609 -38.73 3.66 21.12
N ASN A 610 -38.60 4.97 21.14
CA ASN A 610 -39.29 5.86 22.07
C ASN A 610 -40.39 6.69 21.34
N GLN A 611 -41.13 7.54 22.06
CA GLN A 611 -42.18 8.37 21.47
C GLN A 611 -41.65 9.31 20.36
N GLU A 612 -40.48 9.88 20.53
CA GLU A 612 -39.86 10.76 19.54
C GLU A 612 -39.54 10.00 18.24
N ILE A 613 -38.98 8.79 18.37
CA ILE A 613 -38.67 7.94 17.22
C ILE A 613 -39.94 7.49 16.50
N LYS A 614 -41.00 7.17 17.25
CA LYS A 614 -42.33 6.86 16.66
C LYS A 614 -42.87 8.04 15.84
N GLN A 615 -42.71 9.27 16.30
CA GLN A 615 -43.09 10.47 15.53
C GLN A 615 -42.27 10.59 14.23
N LEU A 616 -40.97 10.29 14.28
CA LEU A 616 -40.11 10.29 13.08
C LEU A 616 -40.50 9.19 12.09
N ILE A 617 -40.84 7.99 12.57
CA ILE A 617 -41.35 6.90 11.73
C ILE A 617 -42.67 7.29 11.08
N ASN A 618 -43.60 7.87 11.83
CA ASN A 618 -44.86 8.36 11.30
C ASN A 618 -44.63 9.47 10.24
N SER A 619 -43.64 10.34 10.45
CA SER A 619 -43.23 11.34 9.47
C SER A 619 -42.67 10.71 8.21
N TRP A 620 -41.85 9.63 8.33
CA TRP A 620 -41.34 8.89 7.18
C TRP A 620 -42.48 8.25 6.40
N MET A 621 -43.44 7.58 7.06
CA MET A 621 -44.59 6.96 6.41
C MET A 621 -45.46 7.97 5.65
N LYS A 622 -45.63 9.17 6.20
CA LYS A 622 -46.39 10.27 5.60
C LYS A 622 -45.64 10.93 4.42
N ASN A 623 -44.34 11.05 4.50
CA ASN A 623 -43.51 11.69 3.47
C ASN A 623 -43.25 10.80 2.26
N GLY A 624 -43.25 9.47 2.44
CA GLY A 624 -43.14 8.53 1.34
C GLY A 624 -42.37 7.25 1.64
N ILE A 625 -43.03 6.14 1.44
CA ILE A 625 -42.49 4.79 1.59
C ILE A 625 -42.10 4.30 0.21
N SER A 626 -40.83 3.94 0.03
CA SER A 626 -40.32 3.37 -1.23
C SER A 626 -39.95 1.89 -1.06
N PRO A 627 -39.96 1.10 -2.14
CA PRO A 627 -39.44 -0.29 -2.09
C PRO A 627 -38.05 -0.40 -1.48
N SER A 628 -37.15 0.53 -1.80
CA SER A 628 -35.80 0.57 -1.26
C SER A 628 -35.75 0.80 0.25
N SER A 629 -36.67 1.57 0.81
CA SER A 629 -36.74 1.76 2.27
C SER A 629 -37.20 0.50 3.01
N ILE A 630 -38.14 -0.24 2.45
CA ILE A 630 -38.61 -1.52 2.98
C ILE A 630 -37.52 -2.57 2.88
N GLN A 631 -36.83 -2.66 1.72
CA GLN A 631 -35.69 -3.57 1.52
C GLN A 631 -34.58 -3.31 2.54
N LYS A 632 -34.33 -2.03 2.85
CA LYS A 632 -33.32 -1.64 3.83
C LYS A 632 -33.68 -2.11 5.23
N TYR A 633 -34.97 -1.99 5.61
CA TYR A 633 -35.46 -2.51 6.88
C TYR A 633 -35.30 -4.04 6.96
N CYS A 634 -35.70 -4.77 5.91
CA CYS A 634 -35.54 -6.22 5.84
C CYS A 634 -34.06 -6.66 5.93
N ASN A 635 -33.13 -5.85 5.44
CA ASN A 635 -31.68 -6.17 5.49
C ASN A 635 -31.08 -5.86 6.87
N CYS A 636 -31.43 -4.73 7.45
CA CYS A 636 -30.96 -4.30 8.76
C CYS A 636 -31.85 -3.17 9.31
N GLU A 637 -32.57 -3.45 10.38
CA GLU A 637 -33.47 -2.48 11.01
C GLU A 637 -32.75 -1.21 11.46
N LEU A 638 -31.53 -1.35 12.00
CA LEU A 638 -30.73 -0.22 12.47
C LEU A 638 -30.24 0.67 11.33
N ASP A 639 -29.82 0.08 10.20
CA ASP A 639 -29.38 0.83 9.02
C ASP A 639 -30.56 1.58 8.37
N PHE A 640 -31.76 0.96 8.35
CA PHE A 640 -33.01 1.62 7.97
C PHE A 640 -33.27 2.84 8.85
N TYR A 641 -33.20 2.68 10.19
CA TYR A 641 -33.40 3.76 11.14
C TYR A 641 -32.48 4.95 10.86
N PHE A 642 -31.18 4.71 10.68
CA PHE A 642 -30.23 5.78 10.40
C PHE A 642 -30.50 6.46 9.04
N LYS A 643 -30.73 5.68 7.99
CA LYS A 643 -30.85 6.19 6.63
C LYS A 643 -32.18 6.86 6.32
N TYR A 644 -33.28 6.23 6.71
CA TYR A 644 -34.64 6.69 6.34
C TYR A 644 -35.37 7.45 7.45
N VAL A 645 -35.16 7.09 8.70
CA VAL A 645 -35.83 7.77 9.83
C VAL A 645 -35.06 9.01 10.25
N LEU A 646 -33.74 8.88 10.52
CA LEU A 646 -32.86 10.00 10.86
C LEU A 646 -32.31 10.76 9.66
N LYS A 647 -32.42 10.22 8.44
CA LYS A 647 -31.93 10.80 7.18
C LYS A 647 -30.44 11.14 7.22
N ILE A 648 -29.64 10.31 7.90
CA ILE A 648 -28.19 10.44 7.92
C ILE A 648 -27.66 10.12 6.52
N LYS A 649 -26.89 11.04 5.95
CA LYS A 649 -26.23 10.86 4.65
C LYS A 649 -24.76 10.52 4.86
N GLU A 650 -24.29 9.46 4.24
CA GLU A 650 -22.86 9.16 4.16
C GLU A 650 -22.12 10.24 3.37
N LYS A 651 -20.94 10.65 3.84
CA LYS A 651 -20.07 11.51 3.04
C LYS A 651 -19.58 10.68 1.85
N LYS A 652 -19.87 11.12 0.62
CA LYS A 652 -19.36 10.48 -0.59
C LYS A 652 -17.83 10.52 -0.55
N LYS A 653 -17.21 9.35 -0.49
CA LYS A 653 -15.75 9.20 -0.66
C LYS A 653 -15.44 9.33 -2.15
N LEU A 654 -14.42 10.11 -2.48
CA LEU A 654 -13.90 10.16 -3.85
C LEU A 654 -13.10 8.88 -4.10
N HIS A 655 -13.70 7.96 -4.86
CA HIS A 655 -13.03 6.74 -5.30
C HIS A 655 -12.39 6.94 -6.67
N GLN A 656 -11.21 6.35 -6.87
CA GLN A 656 -10.52 6.34 -8.17
C GLN A 656 -11.33 5.57 -9.23
N TYR A 657 -12.05 4.55 -8.80
CA TYR A 657 -12.91 3.72 -9.65
C TYR A 657 -14.38 4.09 -9.42
N LEU A 658 -15.17 3.99 -10.49
CA LEU A 658 -16.61 4.18 -10.42
C LEU A 658 -17.26 3.05 -9.63
N GLU A 659 -18.20 3.39 -8.75
CA GLU A 659 -18.95 2.42 -7.95
C GLU A 659 -20.08 1.76 -8.77
N PRO A 660 -20.55 0.57 -8.38
CA PRO A 660 -21.65 -0.11 -9.06
C PRO A 660 -22.92 0.74 -9.20
N SER A 661 -23.23 1.59 -8.22
CA SER A 661 -24.35 2.54 -8.23
C SER A 661 -24.19 3.62 -9.29
N GLU A 662 -22.97 4.15 -9.49
CA GLU A 662 -22.67 5.18 -10.48
C GLU A 662 -22.82 4.60 -11.91
N TRP A 663 -22.36 3.36 -12.14
CA TRP A 663 -22.58 2.63 -13.39
C TRP A 663 -24.06 2.43 -13.64
N GLY A 664 -24.86 2.09 -12.61
CA GLY A 664 -26.31 1.95 -12.68
C GLY A 664 -26.96 3.21 -13.22
N ILE A 665 -26.67 4.37 -12.62
CA ILE A 665 -27.24 5.67 -13.02
C ILE A 665 -26.93 5.98 -14.51
N ALA A 666 -25.70 5.77 -14.97
CA ALA A 666 -25.32 6.06 -16.35
C ALA A 666 -26.00 5.12 -17.35
N ILE A 667 -26.19 3.85 -16.99
CA ILE A 667 -26.87 2.86 -17.83
C ILE A 667 -28.38 3.14 -17.91
N HIS A 668 -29.04 3.43 -16.79
CA HIS A 668 -30.47 3.80 -16.79
C HIS A 668 -30.72 5.04 -17.68
N LYS A 669 -29.91 6.09 -17.54
CA LYS A 669 -29.99 7.25 -18.43
C LYS A 669 -29.74 6.93 -19.90
N THR A 670 -28.88 5.96 -20.19
CA THR A 670 -28.66 5.50 -21.56
C THR A 670 -29.91 4.80 -22.11
N LEU A 671 -30.49 3.89 -21.31
CA LEU A 671 -31.74 3.19 -21.69
C LEU A 671 -32.91 4.14 -21.83
N GLU A 672 -33.04 5.15 -20.97
CA GLU A 672 -34.05 6.22 -21.07
C GLU A 672 -33.94 6.97 -22.40
N LYS A 673 -32.74 7.29 -22.86
CA LYS A 673 -32.53 7.96 -24.15
C LYS A 673 -32.78 7.06 -25.38
N LEU A 674 -32.52 5.76 -25.24
CA LEU A 674 -32.74 4.78 -26.28
C LEU A 674 -34.24 4.45 -26.47
N PHE A 675 -34.98 4.32 -25.34
CA PHE A 675 -36.37 3.93 -25.30
C PHE A 675 -37.21 5.08 -24.73
N PHE A 676 -37.74 5.96 -25.58
CA PHE A 676 -38.54 7.10 -25.13
C PHE A 676 -40.04 6.83 -25.20
N LYS A 677 -40.82 7.58 -24.43
CA LYS A 677 -42.27 7.49 -24.29
C LYS A 677 -42.99 7.56 -25.65
N GLU A 678 -44.13 6.82 -25.77
CA GLU A 678 -45.00 6.73 -26.96
C GLU A 678 -44.36 6.08 -28.20
N ARG A 679 -43.12 5.54 -28.08
CA ARG A 679 -42.42 4.90 -29.17
C ARG A 679 -43.01 3.51 -29.45
N LYS A 680 -43.37 3.27 -30.72
CA LYS A 680 -43.68 1.91 -31.17
C LYS A 680 -42.37 1.19 -31.49
N ILE A 681 -42.25 0.01 -30.98
CA ILE A 681 -41.03 -0.82 -31.09
C ILE A 681 -41.35 -2.03 -31.97
N ASP A 682 -40.77 -2.03 -33.16
CA ASP A 682 -40.71 -3.13 -34.13
C ASP A 682 -39.26 -3.48 -34.45
N ILE A 683 -39.03 -4.42 -35.31
CA ILE A 683 -37.69 -4.89 -35.67
C ILE A 683 -36.87 -3.76 -36.31
N GLU A 684 -37.48 -2.96 -37.19
CA GLU A 684 -36.76 -1.88 -37.88
C GLU A 684 -36.29 -0.82 -36.88
N GLU A 685 -37.15 -0.48 -35.93
CA GLU A 685 -36.83 0.50 -34.88
C GLU A 685 -35.72 0.03 -33.96
N ILE A 686 -35.68 -1.28 -33.59
CA ILE A 686 -34.55 -1.82 -32.79
C ILE A 686 -33.25 -1.83 -33.62
N ILE A 687 -33.30 -2.12 -34.89
CA ILE A 687 -32.11 -2.04 -35.76
C ILE A 687 -31.56 -0.60 -35.80
N LYS A 688 -32.45 0.39 -35.87
CA LYS A 688 -32.05 1.80 -35.80
C LYS A 688 -31.44 2.16 -34.44
N ILE A 689 -32.08 1.76 -33.35
CA ILE A 689 -31.53 1.91 -31.99
C ILE A 689 -30.15 1.26 -31.90
N LYS A 690 -29.97 0.05 -32.43
CA LYS A 690 -28.69 -0.67 -32.42
C LYS A 690 -27.61 0.08 -33.22
N LYS A 691 -27.94 0.81 -34.27
CA LYS A 691 -26.98 1.62 -35.00
C LYS A 691 -26.47 2.82 -34.18
N ASP A 692 -27.37 3.47 -33.46
CA ASP A 692 -27.08 4.74 -32.77
C ASP A 692 -26.66 4.57 -31.32
N PHE A 693 -26.87 3.38 -30.70
CA PHE A 693 -26.72 3.18 -29.25
C PHE A 693 -25.30 3.50 -28.74
N SER A 694 -24.26 3.18 -29.52
CA SER A 694 -22.87 3.39 -29.09
C SER A 694 -22.53 4.86 -28.89
N GLU A 695 -23.06 5.71 -29.78
CA GLU A 695 -22.87 7.16 -29.71
C GLU A 695 -23.69 7.74 -28.56
N ILE A 696 -24.95 7.34 -28.43
CA ILE A 696 -25.83 7.76 -27.34
C ILE A 696 -25.26 7.37 -26.00
N MET A 697 -24.73 6.14 -25.87
CA MET A 697 -24.08 5.68 -24.65
C MET A 697 -22.86 6.54 -24.30
N LEU A 698 -21.97 6.80 -25.27
CA LEU A 698 -20.77 7.61 -25.05
C LEU A 698 -21.12 9.04 -24.62
N GLN A 699 -22.11 9.64 -25.30
CA GLN A 699 -22.60 10.98 -24.98
C GLN A 699 -23.19 11.01 -23.56
N THR A 700 -24.07 10.07 -23.22
CA THR A 700 -24.71 9.99 -21.88
C THR A 700 -23.71 9.81 -20.77
N PHE A 701 -22.73 8.92 -20.97
CA PHE A 701 -21.65 8.72 -19.99
C PHE A 701 -20.77 9.96 -19.82
N SER A 702 -20.54 10.72 -20.91
CA SER A 702 -19.80 11.99 -20.84
C SER A 702 -20.57 13.08 -20.09
N GLU A 703 -21.90 13.09 -20.18
CA GLU A 703 -22.78 13.99 -19.42
C GLU A 703 -22.81 13.63 -17.93
N VAL A 704 -22.86 12.34 -17.59
CA VAL A 704 -22.90 11.86 -16.20
C VAL A 704 -21.52 12.00 -15.53
N PHE A 705 -20.45 11.69 -16.26
CA PHE A 705 -19.07 11.72 -15.79
C PHE A 705 -18.26 12.79 -16.49
N THR A 706 -18.40 14.02 -16.07
CA THR A 706 -17.71 15.19 -16.65
C THR A 706 -16.17 15.09 -16.62
N ASP A 707 -15.63 14.31 -15.69
CA ASP A 707 -14.19 14.01 -15.56
C ASP A 707 -13.70 12.89 -16.49
N LYS A 708 -14.59 12.29 -17.29
CA LYS A 708 -14.31 11.19 -18.22
C LYS A 708 -13.56 9.99 -17.61
N ARG A 709 -13.73 9.74 -16.31
CA ARG A 709 -13.09 8.57 -15.62
C ARG A 709 -13.44 7.23 -16.24
N PHE A 710 -14.61 7.11 -16.90
CA PHE A 710 -15.11 5.86 -17.45
C PHE A 710 -14.30 5.31 -18.64
N ILE A 711 -13.50 6.14 -19.34
CA ILE A 711 -12.67 5.72 -20.48
C ILE A 711 -11.23 5.36 -20.09
N ASN A 712 -10.87 5.40 -18.80
CA ASN A 712 -9.50 5.20 -18.34
C ASN A 712 -9.35 3.94 -17.44
N GLY A 713 -8.26 3.20 -17.64
CA GLY A 713 -7.85 2.09 -16.80
C GLY A 713 -8.93 1.01 -16.61
N LYS A 714 -9.15 0.57 -15.39
CA LYS A 714 -10.14 -0.45 -15.03
C LYS A 714 -11.57 -0.05 -15.39
N ASN A 715 -11.89 1.25 -15.33
CA ASN A 715 -13.22 1.74 -15.67
C ASN A 715 -13.52 1.53 -17.16
N ALA A 716 -12.52 1.67 -18.05
CA ALA A 716 -12.71 1.42 -19.49
C ALA A 716 -13.13 -0.03 -19.77
N LEU A 717 -12.56 -1.01 -19.05
CA LEU A 717 -12.96 -2.42 -19.17
C LEU A 717 -14.43 -2.63 -18.78
N VAL A 718 -14.87 -1.99 -17.69
CA VAL A 718 -16.26 -2.05 -17.24
C VAL A 718 -17.21 -1.38 -18.22
N TYR A 719 -16.81 -0.23 -18.80
CA TYR A 719 -17.58 0.44 -19.86
C TYR A 719 -17.78 -0.45 -21.08
N HIS A 720 -16.70 -1.06 -21.58
CA HIS A 720 -16.78 -1.97 -22.72
C HIS A 720 -17.58 -3.24 -22.42
N HIS A 721 -17.51 -3.75 -21.18
CA HIS A 721 -18.35 -4.87 -20.76
C HIS A 721 -19.84 -4.50 -20.82
N TYR A 722 -20.26 -3.37 -20.25
CA TYR A 722 -21.68 -2.95 -20.31
C TYR A 722 -22.13 -2.59 -21.73
N LYS A 723 -21.24 -2.06 -22.57
CA LYS A 723 -21.52 -1.85 -23.98
C LYS A 723 -21.90 -3.16 -24.66
N LYS A 724 -21.13 -4.23 -24.46
CA LYS A 724 -21.45 -5.57 -24.98
C LYS A 724 -22.74 -6.15 -24.41
N CYS A 725 -23.02 -5.92 -23.13
CA CYS A 725 -24.28 -6.37 -22.52
C CYS A 725 -25.50 -5.67 -23.16
N LEU A 726 -25.43 -4.37 -23.43
CA LEU A 726 -26.49 -3.64 -24.11
C LEU A 726 -26.66 -4.08 -25.56
N GLU A 727 -25.56 -4.34 -26.27
CA GLU A 727 -25.59 -4.90 -27.64
C GLU A 727 -26.34 -6.25 -27.66
N SER A 728 -26.00 -7.15 -26.75
CA SER A 728 -26.67 -8.45 -26.61
C SER A 728 -28.14 -8.32 -26.23
N LEU A 729 -28.49 -7.33 -25.38
CA LEU A 729 -29.90 -7.04 -25.04
C LEU A 729 -30.69 -6.63 -26.29
N LEU A 730 -30.15 -5.72 -27.11
CA LEU A 730 -30.82 -5.26 -28.34
C LEU A 730 -30.99 -6.38 -29.37
N GLU A 731 -30.03 -7.31 -29.47
CA GLU A 731 -30.16 -8.52 -30.31
C GLU A 731 -31.30 -9.42 -29.85
N LYS A 732 -31.44 -9.58 -28.54
CA LYS A 732 -32.55 -10.38 -27.98
C LYS A 732 -33.90 -9.68 -28.10
N GLU A 733 -33.96 -8.35 -28.05
CA GLU A 733 -35.20 -7.61 -28.36
C GLU A 733 -35.71 -7.92 -29.78
N ILE A 734 -34.81 -8.06 -30.76
CA ILE A 734 -35.20 -8.45 -32.13
C ILE A 734 -35.80 -9.86 -32.17
N LEU A 735 -35.21 -10.80 -31.40
CA LEU A 735 -35.74 -12.18 -31.34
C LEU A 735 -37.10 -12.21 -30.64
N ASP A 736 -37.25 -11.49 -29.52
CA ASP A 736 -38.49 -11.43 -28.77
C ASP A 736 -39.64 -10.79 -29.57
N ILE A 737 -39.35 -9.74 -30.37
CA ILE A 737 -40.37 -9.15 -31.25
C ILE A 737 -40.84 -10.14 -32.34
N LYS A 738 -39.93 -10.98 -32.84
CA LYS A 738 -40.30 -12.04 -33.80
C LYS A 738 -41.21 -13.10 -33.20
N GLU A 739 -41.04 -13.38 -31.92
CA GLU A 739 -41.78 -14.45 -31.22
C GLU A 739 -43.07 -13.93 -30.59
N PHE A 740 -43.06 -12.73 -29.97
CA PHE A 740 -44.18 -12.21 -29.15
C PHE A 740 -44.87 -10.98 -29.72
N GLY A 741 -44.47 -10.51 -30.89
CA GLY A 741 -45.07 -9.34 -31.56
C GLY A 741 -44.44 -8.00 -31.12
N ASN A 742 -44.92 -6.94 -31.83
CA ASN A 742 -44.51 -5.56 -31.57
C ASN A 742 -45.11 -5.04 -30.27
N TYR A 743 -44.50 -4.00 -29.69
CA TYR A 743 -45.01 -3.36 -28.49
C TYR A 743 -44.89 -1.83 -28.54
N LYS A 744 -45.64 -1.14 -27.69
CA LYS A 744 -45.60 0.33 -27.56
C LYS A 744 -45.13 0.69 -26.16
N ILE A 745 -44.17 1.57 -26.06
CA ILE A 745 -43.70 2.11 -24.78
C ILE A 745 -44.70 3.14 -24.30
N LEU A 746 -45.33 2.91 -23.16
CA LEU A 746 -46.30 3.82 -22.55
C LEU A 746 -45.59 4.88 -21.69
N GLU A 747 -44.72 4.48 -20.81
CA GLU A 747 -44.04 5.36 -19.84
C GLU A 747 -42.58 4.92 -19.66
N ILE A 748 -41.71 5.89 -19.36
CA ILE A 748 -40.30 5.70 -19.02
C ILE A 748 -39.96 6.55 -17.80
N GLU A 749 -39.14 6.02 -16.89
CA GLU A 749 -38.69 6.67 -15.64
C GLU A 749 -39.87 7.34 -14.93
N LYS A 750 -40.98 6.58 -14.80
CA LYS A 750 -42.27 7.11 -14.28
C LYS A 750 -42.31 7.09 -12.77
N GLU A 751 -42.38 8.27 -12.18
CA GLU A 751 -42.69 8.39 -10.77
C GLU A 751 -44.22 8.19 -10.54
N LEU A 752 -44.53 7.29 -9.63
CA LEU A 752 -45.92 7.02 -9.17
C LEU A 752 -46.02 7.21 -7.67
N ASN A 753 -47.18 7.72 -7.24
CA ASN A 753 -47.49 7.83 -5.83
C ASN A 753 -48.92 7.41 -5.58
N PHE A 754 -49.16 6.95 -4.35
CA PHE A 754 -50.48 6.55 -3.90
C PHE A 754 -50.62 6.85 -2.41
N GLU A 755 -51.65 7.61 -2.05
CA GLU A 755 -51.99 7.92 -0.65
C GLU A 755 -53.01 6.93 -0.14
N SER A 756 -52.73 6.33 1.01
CA SER A 756 -53.59 5.34 1.67
C SER A 756 -53.67 5.64 3.18
N SER A 757 -54.53 4.90 3.87
CA SER A 757 -54.64 5.00 5.33
C SER A 757 -54.51 3.62 5.96
N LEU A 758 -53.59 3.49 6.91
CA LEU A 758 -53.50 2.32 7.79
C LEU A 758 -54.56 2.45 8.89
N LYS A 759 -55.41 1.43 9.07
CA LYS A 759 -56.36 1.36 10.15
C LYS A 759 -55.81 0.46 11.27
N LYS A 760 -55.61 1.02 12.46
CA LYS A 760 -55.14 0.28 13.64
C LYS A 760 -55.93 0.72 14.86
N GLU A 761 -56.67 -0.19 15.52
CA GLU A 761 -57.35 0.01 16.82
C GLU A 761 -58.11 1.34 16.93
N GLY A 762 -58.84 1.72 15.86
CA GLY A 762 -59.60 2.97 15.82
C GLY A 762 -58.88 4.23 15.43
N LEU A 763 -57.52 4.17 15.21
CA LEU A 763 -56.71 5.28 14.69
C LEU A 763 -56.41 5.06 13.21
N THR A 764 -56.67 6.11 12.42
CA THR A 764 -56.25 6.15 10.98
C THR A 764 -54.98 6.93 10.83
N GLN A 765 -53.95 6.27 10.25
CA GLN A 765 -52.69 6.90 9.94
C GLN A 765 -52.53 7.03 8.42
N ASN A 766 -52.38 8.25 7.92
CA ASN A 766 -52.10 8.47 6.49
C ASN A 766 -50.69 8.05 6.12
N ILE A 767 -50.57 7.26 5.05
CA ILE A 767 -49.32 6.81 4.46
C ILE A 767 -49.28 7.23 3.00
N LYS A 768 -48.06 7.43 2.50
CA LYS A 768 -47.79 7.70 1.09
C LYS A 768 -46.82 6.68 0.53
N LEU A 769 -47.22 5.95 -0.49
CA LEU A 769 -46.40 5.01 -1.22
C LEU A 769 -45.75 5.73 -2.41
N LEU A 770 -44.45 5.54 -2.63
CA LEU A 770 -43.66 6.13 -3.73
C LEU A 770 -42.96 5.05 -4.51
N GLY A 771 -43.01 5.08 -5.83
CA GLY A 771 -42.31 4.17 -6.70
C GLY A 771 -41.83 4.86 -7.98
N HIS A 772 -40.79 4.34 -8.52
CA HIS A 772 -40.21 4.80 -9.77
C HIS A 772 -40.04 3.58 -10.69
N ILE A 773 -40.81 3.55 -11.79
CA ILE A 773 -40.82 2.44 -12.73
C ILE A 773 -39.93 2.82 -13.93
N ASP A 774 -38.94 2.00 -14.23
CA ASP A 774 -37.97 2.32 -15.29
C ASP A 774 -38.63 2.35 -16.67
N ARG A 775 -39.52 1.39 -16.97
CA ARG A 775 -40.22 1.33 -18.27
C ARG A 775 -41.55 0.57 -18.17
N VAL A 776 -42.56 1.04 -18.92
CA VAL A 776 -43.87 0.40 -19.06
C VAL A 776 -44.17 0.20 -20.53
N ASP A 777 -44.46 -1.05 -20.93
CA ASP A 777 -44.80 -1.40 -22.29
C ASP A 777 -46.29 -1.86 -22.41
N LEU A 778 -46.92 -1.55 -23.51
CA LEU A 778 -48.15 -2.15 -23.95
C LEU A 778 -47.85 -3.21 -25.01
N THR A 779 -48.22 -4.45 -24.70
CA THR A 779 -48.04 -5.61 -25.57
C THR A 779 -49.41 -6.17 -25.93
N ASP A 780 -49.51 -7.07 -26.89
CA ASP A 780 -50.78 -7.74 -27.27
C ASP A 780 -51.33 -8.60 -26.10
N GLN A 781 -50.52 -8.93 -25.12
CA GLN A 781 -50.87 -9.70 -23.94
C GLN A 781 -51.26 -8.83 -22.71
N GLY A 782 -51.14 -7.50 -22.82
CA GLY A 782 -51.39 -6.57 -21.72
C GLY A 782 -50.22 -5.68 -21.37
N ILE A 783 -50.22 -5.14 -20.18
CA ILE A 783 -49.21 -4.20 -19.68
C ILE A 783 -48.01 -4.95 -19.08
N ARG A 784 -46.81 -4.51 -19.40
CA ARG A 784 -45.56 -5.06 -18.87
C ARG A 784 -44.78 -3.96 -18.14
N LEU A 785 -44.59 -4.14 -16.83
CA LEU A 785 -43.75 -3.28 -15.97
C LEU A 785 -42.34 -3.82 -15.95
N ILE A 786 -41.35 -2.99 -16.27
CA ILE A 786 -39.96 -3.39 -16.41
C ILE A 786 -39.08 -2.60 -15.44
N ASP A 787 -38.17 -3.29 -14.77
CA ASP A 787 -37.14 -2.75 -13.93
C ASP A 787 -35.76 -3.24 -14.42
N TYR A 788 -34.83 -2.32 -14.67
CA TYR A 788 -33.50 -2.64 -15.16
C TYR A 788 -32.54 -2.89 -14.01
N LYS A 789 -31.75 -3.96 -14.10
CA LYS A 789 -30.70 -4.26 -13.11
C LYS A 789 -29.35 -4.44 -13.80
N THR A 790 -28.36 -3.65 -13.40
CA THR A 790 -26.98 -3.76 -13.86
C THR A 790 -26.25 -4.97 -13.26
N GLY A 791 -26.74 -5.52 -12.17
CA GLY A 791 -26.26 -6.75 -11.52
C GLY A 791 -26.88 -8.02 -12.09
N MET A 792 -26.36 -9.18 -11.67
CA MET A 792 -26.93 -10.49 -12.00
C MET A 792 -28.19 -10.75 -11.15
N VAL A 793 -29.24 -11.21 -11.78
CA VAL A 793 -30.49 -11.64 -11.14
C VAL A 793 -30.81 -13.07 -11.55
N GLN A 794 -31.29 -13.87 -10.61
CA GLN A 794 -31.70 -15.24 -10.85
C GLN A 794 -33.20 -15.40 -10.81
N GLN A 795 -33.78 -16.30 -11.62
CA GLN A 795 -35.23 -16.53 -11.68
C GLN A 795 -35.84 -16.96 -10.32
N ASN A 796 -35.09 -17.66 -9.48
CA ASN A 796 -35.54 -18.05 -8.15
C ASN A 796 -35.80 -16.86 -7.21
N GLU A 797 -35.20 -15.71 -7.46
CA GLU A 797 -35.45 -14.47 -6.71
C GLU A 797 -36.81 -13.83 -7.07
N LEU A 798 -37.38 -14.23 -8.22
CA LEU A 798 -38.63 -13.71 -8.74
C LEU A 798 -39.79 -14.71 -8.65
N ASN A 799 -39.56 -15.93 -8.20
CA ASN A 799 -40.62 -16.94 -8.01
C ASN A 799 -41.15 -16.87 -6.60
N ILE A 800 -42.42 -16.47 -6.42
CA ILE A 800 -43.06 -16.33 -5.12
C ILE A 800 -44.22 -17.33 -5.00
N TYR A 801 -44.35 -17.93 -3.86
CA TYR A 801 -45.47 -18.82 -3.50
C TYR A 801 -46.29 -18.24 -2.35
N ASP A 802 -45.65 -17.45 -1.47
CA ASP A 802 -46.22 -16.80 -0.31
C ASP A 802 -45.56 -15.40 -0.11
N PHE A 803 -46.31 -14.44 0.45
CA PHE A 803 -45.81 -13.08 0.71
C PHE A 803 -44.75 -13.01 1.82
N ASP A 804 -44.73 -13.96 2.76
CA ASP A 804 -43.70 -14.04 3.80
C ASP A 804 -42.27 -14.17 3.23
N GLN A 805 -42.17 -14.68 1.99
CA GLN A 805 -40.89 -14.77 1.29
C GLN A 805 -40.35 -13.42 0.83
N LEU A 806 -41.17 -12.35 0.81
CA LEU A 806 -40.80 -11.04 0.29
C LEU A 806 -39.74 -10.35 1.12
N SER A 807 -39.67 -10.61 2.41
CA SER A 807 -38.58 -10.13 3.28
C SER A 807 -37.20 -10.56 2.78
N LYS A 808 -37.10 -11.76 2.14
CA LYS A 808 -35.89 -12.34 1.57
C LYS A 808 -35.78 -12.12 0.06
N LYS A 809 -36.91 -11.99 -0.65
CA LYS A 809 -36.98 -11.81 -2.12
C LYS A 809 -37.24 -10.35 -2.49
N GLN A 810 -36.31 -9.49 -2.19
CA GLN A 810 -36.46 -8.04 -2.29
C GLN A 810 -36.78 -7.51 -3.69
N LYS A 811 -36.31 -8.21 -4.73
CA LYS A 811 -36.60 -7.84 -6.13
C LYS A 811 -38.08 -8.13 -6.48
N SER A 812 -38.63 -9.22 -5.97
CA SER A 812 -40.05 -9.52 -6.09
C SER A 812 -40.93 -8.52 -5.34
N LEU A 813 -40.51 -8.10 -4.14
CA LEU A 813 -41.16 -7.04 -3.39
C LEU A 813 -41.23 -5.74 -4.19
N GLN A 814 -40.11 -5.34 -4.82
CA GLN A 814 -40.04 -4.14 -5.65
C GLN A 814 -41.07 -4.19 -6.80
N LEU A 815 -41.10 -5.30 -7.54
CA LEU A 815 -42.02 -5.46 -8.66
C LEU A 815 -43.50 -5.50 -8.23
N LEU A 816 -43.84 -6.19 -7.16
CA LEU A 816 -45.24 -6.15 -6.61
C LEU A 816 -45.65 -4.77 -6.14
N PHE A 817 -44.73 -4.03 -5.54
CA PHE A 817 -44.93 -2.65 -5.16
C PHE A 817 -45.23 -1.76 -6.37
N TYR A 818 -44.51 -1.93 -7.47
CA TYR A 818 -44.77 -1.24 -8.72
C TYR A 818 -46.14 -1.65 -9.34
N ALA A 819 -46.50 -2.93 -9.28
CA ALA A 819 -47.76 -3.42 -9.75
C ALA A 819 -48.94 -2.78 -8.97
N LEU A 820 -48.81 -2.69 -7.63
CA LEU A 820 -49.77 -2.02 -6.77
C LEU A 820 -49.92 -0.54 -7.16
N LEU A 821 -48.81 0.20 -7.25
CA LEU A 821 -48.84 1.62 -7.66
C LEU A 821 -49.45 1.83 -9.01
N TRP A 822 -49.11 0.98 -10.00
CA TRP A 822 -49.67 1.08 -11.34
C TRP A 822 -51.20 0.91 -11.32
N ARG A 823 -51.71 -0.15 -10.68
CA ARG A 823 -53.15 -0.41 -10.57
C ARG A 823 -53.92 0.70 -9.88
N LYS A 824 -53.34 1.26 -8.84
CA LYS A 824 -53.99 2.36 -8.08
C LYS A 824 -54.04 3.68 -8.84
N ASN A 825 -53.08 3.93 -9.75
CA ASN A 825 -53.05 5.16 -10.53
C ASN A 825 -53.85 5.09 -11.85
N TYR A 826 -53.91 3.91 -12.50
CA TYR A 826 -54.48 3.82 -13.85
C TYR A 826 -55.75 3.01 -13.98
N ASN A 827 -56.26 2.36 -12.90
CA ASN A 827 -57.51 1.58 -12.89
C ASN A 827 -57.74 0.65 -14.09
N SER A 828 -56.65 0.15 -14.72
CA SER A 828 -56.72 -0.66 -15.92
C SER A 828 -57.08 -2.12 -15.57
N ASN A 829 -58.00 -2.73 -16.33
CA ASN A 829 -58.34 -4.16 -16.20
C ASN A 829 -57.45 -5.06 -17.08
N GLU A 830 -56.45 -4.51 -17.73
CA GLU A 830 -55.57 -5.27 -18.59
C GLU A 830 -54.68 -6.24 -17.79
N TYR A 831 -54.27 -7.33 -18.40
CA TYR A 831 -53.34 -8.27 -17.79
C TYR A 831 -52.02 -7.57 -17.46
N LEU A 832 -51.50 -7.78 -16.27
CA LEU A 832 -50.28 -7.13 -15.81
C LEU A 832 -49.15 -8.15 -15.65
N GLN A 833 -48.02 -7.87 -16.27
CA GLN A 833 -46.80 -8.66 -16.16
C GLN A 833 -45.69 -7.79 -15.56
N CYS A 834 -44.91 -8.34 -14.65
CA CYS A 834 -43.76 -7.64 -14.06
C CYS A 834 -42.46 -8.36 -14.40
N GLN A 835 -41.46 -7.62 -14.86
CA GLN A 835 -40.25 -8.19 -15.41
C GLN A 835 -39.00 -7.44 -14.91
N ILE A 836 -37.95 -8.17 -14.65
CA ILE A 836 -36.60 -7.60 -14.49
C ILE A 836 -35.77 -7.88 -15.74
N ILE A 837 -35.10 -6.88 -16.24
CA ILE A 837 -34.05 -7.03 -17.26
C ILE A 837 -32.67 -6.93 -16.59
N SER A 838 -31.97 -8.06 -16.48
CA SER A 838 -30.66 -8.18 -15.87
C SER A 838 -29.57 -8.13 -16.94
N LEU A 839 -28.81 -7.03 -17.01
CA LEU A 839 -27.80 -6.81 -18.04
C LEU A 839 -26.62 -7.80 -17.96
N LYS A 840 -26.28 -8.28 -16.76
CA LYS A 840 -25.20 -9.29 -16.62
C LYS A 840 -25.64 -10.71 -16.95
N ASN A 841 -26.94 -10.96 -17.07
CA ASN A 841 -27.42 -12.27 -17.47
C ASN A 841 -27.54 -12.33 -19.00
N THR A 842 -26.42 -12.62 -19.66
CA THR A 842 -26.34 -12.61 -21.14
C THR A 842 -27.14 -13.70 -21.83
N PHE A 843 -27.44 -14.83 -21.14
CA PHE A 843 -28.23 -15.94 -21.70
C PHE A 843 -29.74 -15.69 -21.61
N GLN A 844 -30.22 -15.22 -20.47
CA GLN A 844 -31.63 -14.94 -20.23
C GLN A 844 -31.78 -13.60 -19.48
N PRO A 845 -31.66 -12.46 -20.18
CA PRO A 845 -31.70 -11.15 -19.52
C PRO A 845 -33.06 -10.80 -18.98
N LYS A 846 -34.14 -11.29 -19.55
CA LYS A 846 -35.54 -10.99 -19.20
C LYS A 846 -36.09 -12.07 -18.26
N LEU A 847 -36.44 -11.69 -17.05
CA LEU A 847 -36.89 -12.55 -15.98
C LEU A 847 -38.25 -12.09 -15.48
N ASN A 848 -39.27 -12.95 -15.56
CA ASN A 848 -40.62 -12.63 -15.14
C ASN A 848 -40.84 -12.91 -13.65
N LEU A 849 -41.54 -12.01 -12.98
CA LEU A 849 -42.12 -12.28 -11.66
C LEU A 849 -43.19 -13.36 -11.79
N THR A 850 -43.17 -14.37 -10.94
CA THR A 850 -44.21 -15.39 -10.90
C THR A 850 -44.78 -15.50 -9.50
N TYR A 851 -46.09 -15.57 -9.43
CA TYR A 851 -46.82 -15.92 -8.22
C TYR A 851 -47.52 -17.27 -8.39
N LYS A 852 -47.17 -18.25 -7.57
CA LYS A 852 -47.69 -19.65 -7.68
C LYS A 852 -47.55 -20.18 -9.12
N LYS A 853 -46.40 -19.93 -9.76
CA LYS A 853 -46.08 -20.32 -11.18
C LYS A 853 -46.81 -19.53 -12.27
N LYS A 854 -47.74 -18.59 -11.97
CA LYS A 854 -48.38 -17.73 -12.95
C LYS A 854 -47.53 -16.48 -13.16
N THR A 855 -47.34 -16.03 -14.41
CA THR A 855 -46.57 -14.83 -14.82
C THR A 855 -47.42 -13.57 -14.85
N PHE A 856 -48.73 -13.72 -15.01
CA PHE A 856 -49.67 -12.58 -14.94
C PHE A 856 -50.10 -12.35 -13.50
N ILE A 857 -50.04 -11.10 -13.08
CA ILE A 857 -50.41 -10.66 -11.72
C ILE A 857 -51.86 -10.19 -11.71
N GLU A 858 -52.73 -11.03 -11.16
CA GLU A 858 -54.16 -10.78 -11.05
C GLU A 858 -54.47 -9.73 -9.93
N ASN A 859 -55.61 -9.07 -10.00
CA ASN A 859 -56.01 -8.06 -9.01
C ASN A 859 -56.06 -8.60 -7.58
N ASP A 860 -56.48 -9.86 -7.39
CA ASP A 860 -56.50 -10.53 -6.09
C ASP A 860 -55.11 -10.65 -5.48
N VAL A 861 -54.07 -10.91 -6.29
CA VAL A 861 -52.70 -10.97 -5.82
C VAL A 861 -52.26 -9.59 -5.34
N ILE A 862 -52.58 -8.52 -6.07
CA ILE A 862 -52.25 -7.15 -5.71
C ILE A 862 -52.99 -6.70 -4.43
N ASN A 863 -54.26 -7.04 -4.27
CA ASN A 863 -55.02 -6.75 -3.08
C ASN A 863 -54.44 -7.48 -1.85
N ASN A 864 -54.12 -8.75 -1.98
CA ASN A 864 -53.51 -9.54 -0.91
C ASN A 864 -52.09 -8.99 -0.59
N PHE A 865 -51.32 -8.55 -1.59
CA PHE A 865 -50.05 -7.88 -1.36
C PHE A 865 -50.23 -6.56 -0.60
N GLN A 866 -51.28 -5.78 -0.90
CA GLN A 866 -51.60 -4.56 -0.14
C GLN A 866 -51.87 -4.86 1.32
N ILE A 867 -52.68 -5.91 1.62
CA ILE A 867 -52.96 -6.33 2.99
C ILE A 867 -51.66 -6.70 3.72
N TRP A 868 -50.81 -7.52 3.09
CA TRP A 868 -49.51 -7.90 3.65
C TRP A 868 -48.61 -6.67 3.90
N LEU A 869 -48.60 -5.71 2.96
CA LEU A 869 -47.80 -4.49 3.10
C LEU A 869 -48.28 -3.63 4.26
N ASP A 870 -49.58 -3.49 4.42
CA ASP A 870 -50.20 -2.73 5.52
C ASP A 870 -49.83 -3.37 6.87
N GLU A 871 -49.94 -4.70 7.01
CA GLU A 871 -49.53 -5.43 8.22
C GLU A 871 -48.00 -5.25 8.49
N PHE A 872 -47.17 -5.33 7.47
CA PHE A 872 -45.76 -5.15 7.61
C PHE A 872 -45.38 -3.71 8.04
N LEU A 873 -46.06 -2.70 7.53
CA LEU A 873 -45.86 -1.30 7.96
C LEU A 873 -46.27 -1.08 9.41
N ILE A 874 -47.35 -1.77 9.86
CA ILE A 874 -47.77 -1.78 11.27
C ILE A 874 -46.68 -2.42 12.15
N GLU A 875 -46.06 -3.50 11.70
CA GLU A 875 -44.94 -4.15 12.40
C GLU A 875 -43.75 -3.19 12.55
N ILE A 876 -43.34 -2.50 11.47
CA ILE A 876 -42.25 -1.49 11.52
C ILE A 876 -42.55 -0.41 12.57
N ASN A 877 -43.78 0.09 12.62
CA ASN A 877 -44.23 1.12 13.58
C ASN A 877 -44.19 0.62 15.03
N ASN A 878 -44.44 -0.66 15.24
CA ASN A 878 -44.48 -1.31 16.55
C ASN A 878 -43.13 -1.88 16.99
N THR A 879 -42.11 -1.89 16.14
CA THR A 879 -40.77 -2.38 16.49
C THR A 879 -40.27 -1.68 17.75
N GLU A 880 -39.99 -2.44 18.81
CA GLU A 880 -39.51 -1.90 20.09
C GLU A 880 -38.06 -1.54 20.06
N ILE A 881 -37.27 -2.27 19.29
CA ILE A 881 -35.83 -2.15 19.25
C ILE A 881 -35.34 -2.35 17.81
N PHE A 882 -34.68 -1.35 17.24
CA PHE A 882 -33.97 -1.47 15.97
C PHE A 882 -32.61 -2.10 16.21
N LYS A 883 -32.38 -3.29 15.69
CA LYS A 883 -31.16 -4.08 15.90
C LYS A 883 -30.29 -4.08 14.63
N HIS A 884 -28.99 -4.14 14.86
CA HIS A 884 -28.06 -4.47 13.77
C HIS A 884 -28.13 -5.96 13.43
N ASP A 885 -28.32 -6.29 12.16
CA ASP A 885 -28.23 -7.67 11.68
C ASP A 885 -26.77 -8.03 11.35
N LEU A 886 -26.18 -8.88 12.18
CA LEU A 886 -24.80 -9.33 12.03
C LEU A 886 -24.55 -10.12 10.73
N ASN A 887 -25.59 -10.67 10.11
CA ASN A 887 -25.51 -11.40 8.85
C ASN A 887 -25.67 -10.49 7.63
N SER A 888 -26.04 -9.25 7.82
CA SER A 888 -26.24 -8.30 6.74
C SER A 888 -24.89 -7.93 6.10
N LYS A 889 -24.81 -8.18 4.79
CA LYS A 889 -23.61 -7.83 3.97
C LYS A 889 -23.65 -6.39 3.45
N TYR A 890 -24.73 -5.65 3.68
CA TYR A 890 -25.01 -4.39 3.00
C TYR A 890 -25.36 -3.24 3.98
N CYS A 891 -24.90 -3.32 5.21
CA CYS A 891 -25.00 -2.19 6.13
C CYS A 891 -23.99 -1.11 5.75
N GLU A 892 -24.46 0.13 5.59
CA GLU A 892 -23.67 1.28 5.19
C GLU A 892 -23.25 2.14 6.39
N ILE A 893 -24.07 2.17 7.45
CA ILE A 893 -23.91 3.13 8.55
C ILE A 893 -23.70 2.44 9.91
N CYS A 894 -24.17 1.23 10.10
CA CYS A 894 -24.06 0.50 11.39
C CYS A 894 -23.03 -0.70 11.35
#